data_c5e5b1473719e7a095586e045a2efc4e
#
_entry.id   c5e5b1473719e7a095586e045a2efc4e
#
_cell.length_a   1.000
_cell.length_b   1.000
_cell.length_c   1.000
_cell.angle_alpha   90.00
_cell.angle_beta   90.00
_cell.angle_gamma   90.00
#
_symmetry.space_group_name_H-M   'P 1'
#
loop_
_entity.id
_entity.type
_entity.pdbx_description
1 polymer ?
#
loop_
_entity_poly.entity_id
_entity_poly.type
_entity_poly.pdbx_seq_one_letter_code
_entity_poly.pdbx_strand_id
1 'polypeptide(L)'
;MIGKSVPRVDAYEKVTGRAKFTDDLILNKCLVARVYHAKIGNGVVKSIDTSEAEALDGVVKVVTFKDVPNHCYPTPGHPWSVELAHQDVADRNLLTGRVRYYGDDIAAVVAEDEVTASRALKLIKVEYEEYPVVVSPKISMRGTEHPIHLDKKDNILARSSFAIGDVDSAMEKAAVKLKRSYKTPIVQHCHIENNISYAYMEKGRIVVVSSTQIPHIVRRIVGQALGIPWGQVRVIKPYVGGGFGNKQEVLYEPLNAFLTMQVGGRPVKIELTREETFTNTRTRHSIEYDMEAGVDEEGHLLAKEMTTYSNQGAYASHGHAIAANGLTASRLQYACPNIRGEAYTVYTNCPTAGAMRGYGIPQVCFATESFMDDIAYEIGMDPLEFRRKNLIHGYYEDAYLKPIAANTNGIFECLEKGAEYIHWDEKRKAYQNQTGDIRRGVGMALFSYKTGVWPISLEIAGARLSLNQDGSVQLQVGATEIGQGADTVFSQMAAETLHMDISRVHIVTQQDTDVTPFDTGAYASRQSFVTGTAVKECAQQLKQKILEYARTLVPGNVDRLELEDGYILADGKPAISLEDLAMESYYSLSNSSVLTAEVSRQVKKNTVASGCCFAEVEVDLKLGKIKVLDIVNVHDSGTLLNPQLAAMQVHGGMFMGIGYGVSEQLLIDEKTGRPLNGTLLDYKMMTMMDTPDLTAEFVELNDPMGPYGNKALGEPPAIPSAPAIRNAVLHATGIGFSEIPLTPQRLIDGFTKAGLI
;
A
#
# COMPACT_ATOMS: atom_id res chain seq x y z
N MET A 1 -22.89 3.16 -16.89
CA MET A 1 -22.06 2.02 -16.42
C MET A 1 -21.33 2.38 -15.14
N ILE A 2 -20.77 3.59 -15.04
CA ILE A 2 -20.22 4.13 -13.77
C ILE A 2 -21.33 4.26 -12.72
N GLY A 3 -21.01 4.01 -11.44
CA GLY A 3 -21.98 4.02 -10.33
C GLY A 3 -22.82 2.74 -10.19
N LYS A 4 -22.60 1.74 -11.06
CA LYS A 4 -23.31 0.46 -10.99
C LYS A 4 -22.43 -0.63 -10.35
N SER A 5 -23.03 -1.43 -9.48
CA SER A 5 -22.40 -2.60 -8.88
C SER A 5 -22.40 -3.77 -9.88
N VAL A 6 -21.52 -3.74 -10.86
CA VAL A 6 -21.35 -4.86 -11.79
C VAL A 6 -20.47 -5.94 -11.16
N PRO A 7 -20.73 -7.24 -11.42
CA PRO A 7 -19.87 -8.32 -10.96
C PRO A 7 -18.42 -8.17 -11.45
N ARG A 8 -17.47 -8.65 -10.65
CA ARG A 8 -16.06 -8.68 -11.07
C ARG A 8 -15.88 -9.51 -12.33
N VAL A 9 -15.13 -8.98 -13.30
CA VAL A 9 -14.83 -9.69 -14.57
C VAL A 9 -13.99 -10.95 -14.34
N ASP A 10 -13.23 -11.02 -13.25
CA ASP A 10 -12.37 -12.13 -12.87
C ASP A 10 -12.99 -13.07 -11.81
N ALA A 11 -14.24 -12.81 -11.36
CA ALA A 11 -14.86 -13.55 -10.27
C ALA A 11 -15.04 -15.03 -10.60
N TYR A 12 -15.52 -15.35 -11.80
CA TYR A 12 -15.83 -16.71 -12.20
C TYR A 12 -14.57 -17.61 -12.21
N GLU A 13 -13.48 -17.12 -12.79
CA GLU A 13 -12.21 -17.84 -12.82
C GLU A 13 -11.65 -18.11 -11.43
N LYS A 14 -11.76 -17.11 -10.53
CA LYS A 14 -11.28 -17.22 -9.14
C LYS A 14 -12.11 -18.22 -8.34
N VAL A 15 -13.45 -18.13 -8.35
CA VAL A 15 -14.30 -19.01 -7.53
C VAL A 15 -14.36 -20.46 -8.06
N THR A 16 -14.04 -20.69 -9.34
CA THR A 16 -13.97 -22.03 -9.94
C THR A 16 -12.57 -22.63 -9.94
N GLY A 17 -11.55 -21.93 -9.41
CA GLY A 17 -10.16 -22.38 -9.39
C GLY A 17 -9.47 -22.38 -10.76
N ARG A 18 -10.01 -21.64 -11.75
CA ARG A 18 -9.42 -21.52 -13.09
C ARG A 18 -8.38 -20.39 -13.18
N ALA A 19 -8.49 -19.42 -12.31
CA ALA A 19 -7.51 -18.33 -12.21
C ALA A 19 -6.11 -18.89 -11.94
N LYS A 20 -5.10 -18.42 -12.69
CA LYS A 20 -3.72 -18.92 -12.60
C LYS A 20 -2.84 -17.92 -11.89
N PHE A 21 -2.33 -18.32 -10.73
CA PHE A 21 -1.34 -17.61 -9.94
C PHE A 21 0.07 -18.04 -10.35
N THR A 22 1.09 -17.42 -9.79
CA THR A 22 2.48 -17.67 -10.20
C THR A 22 2.87 -19.14 -10.07
N ASP A 23 2.49 -19.83 -8.99
CA ASP A 23 2.81 -21.24 -8.76
C ASP A 23 2.09 -22.19 -9.74
N ASP A 24 0.91 -21.79 -10.25
CA ASP A 24 0.15 -22.58 -11.23
C ASP A 24 0.76 -22.57 -12.65
N LEU A 25 1.70 -21.65 -12.91
CA LEU A 25 2.30 -21.44 -14.24
C LEU A 25 3.73 -21.99 -14.36
N ILE A 26 4.21 -22.69 -13.33
CA ILE A 26 5.57 -23.21 -13.27
C ILE A 26 5.82 -24.19 -14.41
N LEU A 27 6.94 -23.99 -15.11
CA LEU A 27 7.34 -24.84 -16.23
C LEU A 27 7.79 -26.24 -15.77
N ASN A 28 7.59 -27.23 -16.61
CA ASN A 28 8.07 -28.59 -16.36
C ASN A 28 9.58 -28.63 -16.12
N LYS A 29 10.02 -29.45 -15.15
CA LYS A 29 11.43 -29.55 -14.72
C LYS A 29 12.02 -28.25 -14.17
N CYS A 30 11.16 -27.42 -13.57
CA CYS A 30 11.62 -26.24 -12.84
C CYS A 30 12.43 -26.67 -11.62
N LEU A 31 13.60 -26.08 -11.45
CA LEU A 31 14.42 -26.24 -10.24
C LEU A 31 13.83 -25.37 -9.13
N VAL A 32 14.10 -25.76 -7.88
CA VAL A 32 13.69 -25.00 -6.70
C VAL A 32 14.92 -24.40 -6.04
N ALA A 33 14.86 -23.11 -5.78
CA ALA A 33 15.87 -22.42 -5.00
C ALA A 33 15.35 -22.06 -3.60
N ARG A 34 16.21 -22.25 -2.59
CA ARG A 34 15.96 -21.83 -1.20
C ARG A 34 17.11 -20.98 -0.71
N VAL A 35 16.83 -20.01 0.16
CA VAL A 35 17.80 -19.04 0.64
C VAL A 35 18.22 -19.39 2.07
N TYR A 36 19.53 -19.31 2.34
CA TYR A 36 20.07 -19.45 3.68
C TYR A 36 20.10 -18.09 4.38
N HIS A 37 19.32 -17.96 5.41
CA HIS A 37 19.15 -16.75 6.21
C HIS A 37 20.06 -16.73 7.44
N ALA A 38 20.64 -15.57 7.74
CA ALA A 38 21.48 -15.35 8.90
C ALA A 38 20.77 -15.68 10.21
N LYS A 39 21.50 -16.26 11.16
CA LYS A 39 21.00 -16.64 12.49
C LYS A 39 21.41 -15.68 13.60
N ILE A 40 22.02 -14.54 13.24
CA ILE A 40 22.41 -13.45 14.13
C ILE A 40 21.74 -12.16 13.68
N GLY A 41 21.59 -11.18 14.59
CA GLY A 41 20.96 -9.89 14.28
C GLY A 41 21.92 -8.84 13.73
N ASN A 42 23.22 -8.95 14.01
CA ASN A 42 24.26 -8.00 13.58
C ASN A 42 25.62 -8.66 13.59
N GLY A 43 26.42 -8.50 12.54
CA GLY A 43 27.76 -9.08 12.47
C GLY A 43 28.26 -9.28 11.04
N VAL A 44 29.30 -10.09 10.93
CA VAL A 44 29.89 -10.50 9.64
C VAL A 44 30.08 -12.00 9.58
N VAL A 45 29.99 -12.57 8.39
CA VAL A 45 30.33 -13.96 8.12
C VAL A 45 31.84 -14.10 8.08
N LYS A 46 32.44 -14.86 9.02
CA LYS A 46 33.87 -15.21 9.03
C LYS A 46 34.19 -16.29 8.04
N SER A 47 33.43 -17.38 8.09
CA SER A 47 33.57 -18.51 7.20
C SER A 47 32.21 -19.10 6.81
N ILE A 48 32.14 -19.66 5.63
CA ILE A 48 31.01 -20.44 5.17
C ILE A 48 31.52 -21.70 4.45
N ASP A 49 31.04 -22.87 4.89
CA ASP A 49 31.34 -24.18 4.28
C ASP A 49 30.07 -24.75 3.66
N THR A 50 30.08 -24.96 2.36
CA THR A 50 28.97 -25.46 1.54
C THR A 50 29.22 -26.89 1.03
N SER A 51 30.37 -27.49 1.36
CA SER A 51 30.85 -28.76 0.75
C SER A 51 29.86 -29.93 0.93
N GLU A 52 29.28 -30.07 2.11
CA GLU A 52 28.28 -31.13 2.36
C GLU A 52 26.96 -30.87 1.61
N ALA A 53 26.57 -29.59 1.47
CA ALA A 53 25.39 -29.23 0.72
C ALA A 53 25.56 -29.46 -0.79
N GLU A 54 26.75 -29.14 -1.33
CA GLU A 54 27.09 -29.36 -2.74
C GLU A 54 27.19 -30.84 -3.10
N ALA A 55 27.60 -31.68 -2.15
CA ALA A 55 27.74 -33.13 -2.33
C ALA A 55 26.40 -33.88 -2.22
N LEU A 56 25.31 -33.22 -1.80
CA LEU A 56 24.00 -33.85 -1.66
C LEU A 56 23.41 -34.13 -3.05
N ASP A 57 23.00 -35.38 -3.27
CA ASP A 57 22.35 -35.79 -4.53
C ASP A 57 21.07 -34.99 -4.80
N GLY A 58 20.91 -34.53 -6.04
CA GLY A 58 19.81 -33.64 -6.44
C GLY A 58 20.09 -32.13 -6.24
N VAL A 59 21.20 -31.75 -5.61
CA VAL A 59 21.64 -30.34 -5.58
C VAL A 59 22.34 -29.99 -6.90
N VAL A 60 21.88 -28.93 -7.54
CA VAL A 60 22.39 -28.47 -8.85
C VAL A 60 23.46 -27.38 -8.68
N LYS A 61 23.24 -26.47 -7.72
CA LYS A 61 24.16 -25.34 -7.48
C LYS A 61 23.98 -24.81 -6.05
N VAL A 62 25.09 -24.46 -5.43
CA VAL A 62 25.12 -23.62 -4.21
C VAL A 62 25.82 -22.32 -4.58
N VAL A 63 25.28 -21.21 -4.13
CA VAL A 63 25.77 -19.85 -4.36
C VAL A 63 25.85 -19.12 -3.01
N THR A 64 26.96 -18.45 -2.75
CA THR A 64 27.18 -17.65 -1.55
C THR A 64 27.33 -16.16 -1.87
N PHE A 65 27.41 -15.32 -0.87
CA PHE A 65 27.70 -13.89 -1.06
C PHE A 65 29.04 -13.61 -1.77
N LYS A 66 29.93 -14.59 -1.90
CA LYS A 66 31.21 -14.49 -2.62
C LYS A 66 31.05 -14.67 -4.12
N ASP A 67 29.95 -15.27 -4.55
CA ASP A 67 29.69 -15.68 -5.94
C ASP A 67 28.79 -14.71 -6.70
N VAL A 68 28.22 -13.71 -6.01
CA VAL A 68 27.30 -12.72 -6.59
C VAL A 68 28.02 -11.42 -6.96
N PRO A 69 27.46 -10.60 -7.88
CA PRO A 69 27.99 -9.27 -8.17
C PRO A 69 28.11 -8.42 -6.91
N ASN A 70 29.27 -7.80 -6.73
CA ASN A 70 29.54 -6.95 -5.55
C ASN A 70 29.13 -5.50 -5.82
N HIS A 71 27.85 -5.25 -6.05
CA HIS A 71 27.27 -3.91 -6.08
C HIS A 71 25.88 -3.91 -5.48
N CYS A 72 25.46 -2.75 -4.97
CA CYS A 72 24.14 -2.57 -4.40
C CYS A 72 23.14 -2.10 -5.45
N TYR A 73 21.88 -2.46 -5.25
CA TYR A 73 20.74 -2.00 -6.02
C TYR A 73 19.60 -1.56 -5.09
N PRO A 74 18.68 -0.69 -5.58
CA PRO A 74 17.51 -0.29 -4.82
C PRO A 74 16.41 -1.36 -4.90
N THR A 75 15.59 -1.49 -3.87
CA THR A 75 14.46 -2.43 -3.87
C THR A 75 13.08 -1.78 -4.01
N PRO A 76 12.87 -0.48 -3.72
CA PRO A 76 11.53 0.11 -3.73
C PRO A 76 10.91 0.19 -5.12
N GLY A 77 9.59 0.04 -5.14
CA GLY A 77 8.78 0.12 -6.35
C GLY A 77 8.48 1.54 -6.82
N HIS A 78 9.43 2.46 -6.71
CA HIS A 78 9.27 3.81 -7.25
C HIS A 78 9.67 3.89 -8.72
N PRO A 79 9.07 4.79 -9.53
CA PRO A 79 9.57 5.10 -10.86
C PRO A 79 11.01 5.58 -10.81
N TRP A 80 11.77 5.28 -11.86
CA TRP A 80 13.12 5.85 -11.98
C TRP A 80 13.06 7.38 -12.06
N SER A 81 13.94 8.07 -11.34
CA SER A 81 14.13 9.51 -11.46
C SER A 81 15.42 9.83 -12.20
N VAL A 82 15.35 10.80 -13.12
CA VAL A 82 16.54 11.37 -13.79
C VAL A 82 17.32 12.27 -12.83
N GLU A 83 16.69 12.75 -11.75
CA GLU A 83 17.30 13.57 -10.71
C GLU A 83 17.87 12.65 -9.63
N LEU A 84 19.18 12.71 -9.40
CA LEU A 84 19.88 11.87 -8.43
C LEU A 84 19.32 12.00 -7.01
N ALA A 85 18.91 13.19 -6.60
CA ALA A 85 18.34 13.45 -5.28
C ALA A 85 16.98 12.74 -5.04
N HIS A 86 16.32 12.33 -6.11
CA HIS A 86 15.02 11.64 -6.06
C HIS A 86 15.13 10.14 -6.39
N GLN A 87 16.35 9.63 -6.56
CA GLN A 87 16.55 8.19 -6.75
C GLN A 87 16.49 7.45 -5.43
N ASP A 88 16.00 6.22 -5.49
CA ASP A 88 15.99 5.32 -4.35
C ASP A 88 17.41 4.95 -3.91
N VAL A 89 17.59 4.76 -2.61
CA VAL A 89 18.87 4.35 -2.03
C VAL A 89 19.18 2.91 -2.42
N ALA A 90 20.33 2.71 -3.06
CA ALA A 90 20.84 1.40 -3.45
C ALA A 90 21.74 0.85 -2.33
N ASP A 91 21.17 0.06 -1.41
CA ASP A 91 21.88 -0.51 -0.27
C ASP A 91 21.72 -2.03 -0.13
N ARG A 92 21.02 -2.69 -1.05
CA ARG A 92 20.79 -4.14 -1.08
C ARG A 92 21.73 -4.83 -2.05
N ASN A 93 22.38 -5.94 -1.62
CA ASN A 93 23.08 -6.90 -2.47
C ASN A 93 22.19 -8.12 -2.72
N LEU A 94 22.50 -8.94 -3.74
CA LEU A 94 21.81 -10.21 -3.98
C LEU A 94 21.95 -11.16 -2.78
N LEU A 95 23.17 -11.30 -2.27
CA LEU A 95 23.52 -12.00 -1.03
C LEU A 95 24.58 -11.18 -0.32
N THR A 96 24.70 -11.26 1.00
CA THR A 96 25.63 -10.45 1.79
C THR A 96 26.37 -11.23 2.85
N GLY A 97 27.66 -10.92 3.05
CA GLY A 97 28.46 -11.39 4.19
C GLY A 97 28.40 -10.44 5.40
N ARG A 98 27.85 -9.21 5.23
CA ARG A 98 27.57 -8.27 6.32
C ARG A 98 26.13 -8.45 6.77
N VAL A 99 25.93 -9.10 7.89
CA VAL A 99 24.62 -9.34 8.48
C VAL A 99 24.16 -8.08 9.21
N ARG A 100 22.98 -7.56 8.84
CA ARG A 100 22.38 -6.34 9.39
C ARG A 100 21.14 -6.59 10.23
N TYR A 101 20.48 -7.76 10.02
CA TYR A 101 19.32 -8.17 10.80
C TYR A 101 19.23 -9.70 10.84
N TYR A 102 18.46 -10.24 11.77
CA TYR A 102 18.19 -11.67 11.87
C TYR A 102 17.32 -12.11 10.68
N GLY A 103 17.91 -12.87 9.76
CA GLY A 103 17.26 -13.27 8.51
C GLY A 103 17.91 -12.72 7.25
N ASP A 104 19.03 -11.99 7.33
CA ASP A 104 19.74 -11.47 6.15
C ASP A 104 20.24 -12.59 5.23
N ASP A 105 20.21 -12.37 3.90
CA ASP A 105 20.44 -13.41 2.90
C ASP A 105 21.93 -13.64 2.65
N ILE A 106 22.45 -14.84 2.98
CA ILE A 106 23.89 -15.17 2.92
C ILE A 106 24.24 -16.08 1.74
N ALA A 107 23.38 -17.08 1.47
CA ALA A 107 23.61 -18.09 0.44
C ALA A 107 22.28 -18.58 -0.14
N ALA A 108 22.34 -19.26 -1.27
CA ALA A 108 21.21 -19.91 -1.90
C ALA A 108 21.58 -21.28 -2.42
N VAL A 109 20.66 -22.24 -2.33
CA VAL A 109 20.76 -23.57 -2.89
C VAL A 109 19.74 -23.72 -4.01
N VAL A 110 20.16 -24.23 -5.16
CA VAL A 110 19.29 -24.64 -6.26
C VAL A 110 19.32 -26.17 -6.37
N ALA A 111 18.17 -26.82 -6.29
CA ALA A 111 18.02 -28.27 -6.31
C ALA A 111 16.88 -28.72 -7.23
N GLU A 112 16.76 -30.00 -7.45
CA GLU A 112 15.73 -30.60 -8.31
C GLU A 112 14.34 -30.52 -7.68
N ASP A 113 14.26 -30.46 -6.35
CA ASP A 113 13.01 -30.35 -5.60
C ASP A 113 13.19 -29.59 -4.29
N GLU A 114 12.06 -29.22 -3.67
CA GLU A 114 12.01 -28.43 -2.45
C GLU A 114 12.58 -29.14 -1.21
N VAL A 115 12.38 -30.44 -1.12
CA VAL A 115 12.86 -31.26 0.01
C VAL A 115 14.38 -31.30 -0.02
N THR A 116 14.96 -31.56 -1.20
CA THR A 116 16.41 -31.56 -1.42
C THR A 116 17.03 -30.20 -1.13
N ALA A 117 16.44 -29.11 -1.65
CA ALA A 117 16.91 -27.74 -1.36
C ALA A 117 16.89 -27.43 0.14
N SER A 118 15.80 -27.79 0.82
CA SER A 118 15.65 -27.57 2.27
C SER A 118 16.61 -28.42 3.12
N ARG A 119 16.94 -29.64 2.68
CA ARG A 119 17.95 -30.49 3.34
C ARG A 119 19.34 -29.91 3.14
N ALA A 120 19.67 -29.47 1.93
CA ALA A 120 20.97 -28.88 1.60
C ALA A 120 21.24 -27.61 2.45
N LEU A 121 20.23 -26.74 2.65
CA LEU A 121 20.39 -25.57 3.52
C LEU A 121 20.84 -25.93 4.94
N LYS A 122 20.40 -27.06 5.50
CA LYS A 122 20.77 -27.50 6.86
C LYS A 122 22.22 -28.02 6.95
N LEU A 123 22.83 -28.32 5.80
CA LEU A 123 24.22 -28.78 5.71
C LEU A 123 25.22 -27.62 5.58
N ILE A 124 24.75 -26.42 5.27
CA ILE A 124 25.61 -25.23 5.21
C ILE A 124 26.03 -24.83 6.64
N LYS A 125 27.34 -24.69 6.85
CA LYS A 125 27.93 -24.27 8.12
C LYS A 125 28.46 -22.86 8.00
N VAL A 126 28.05 -21.98 8.92
CA VAL A 126 28.44 -20.56 8.90
C VAL A 126 28.99 -20.17 10.28
N GLU A 127 30.16 -19.55 10.30
CA GLU A 127 30.74 -18.94 11.48
C GLU A 127 30.62 -17.42 11.37
N TYR A 128 30.23 -16.80 12.48
CA TYR A 128 29.99 -15.37 12.55
C TYR A 128 30.93 -14.66 13.50
N GLU A 129 31.20 -13.41 13.24
CA GLU A 129 31.61 -12.42 14.25
C GLU A 129 30.39 -11.57 14.55
N GLU A 130 29.88 -11.67 15.78
CA GLU A 130 28.69 -10.99 16.22
C GLU A 130 28.96 -9.60 16.77
N TYR A 131 28.11 -8.65 16.50
CA TYR A 131 28.11 -7.29 17.00
C TYR A 131 26.85 -7.01 17.83
N PRO A 132 26.90 -6.00 18.73
CA PRO A 132 25.70 -5.59 19.47
C PRO A 132 24.54 -5.23 18.56
N VAL A 133 23.34 -5.66 18.95
CA VAL A 133 22.09 -5.40 18.25
C VAL A 133 21.44 -4.12 18.78
N VAL A 134 20.89 -3.30 17.88
CA VAL A 134 20.09 -2.12 18.22
C VAL A 134 18.78 -2.13 17.48
N VAL A 135 17.66 -2.14 18.22
CA VAL A 135 16.28 -2.22 17.66
C VAL A 135 15.49 -0.92 17.84
N SER A 136 15.94 -0.02 18.74
CA SER A 136 15.28 1.26 18.98
C SER A 136 15.84 2.36 18.06
N PRO A 137 15.00 3.09 17.31
CA PRO A 137 15.45 4.19 16.47
C PRO A 137 16.07 5.33 17.26
N LYS A 138 15.51 5.68 18.44
CA LYS A 138 16.05 6.74 19.32
C LYS A 138 17.43 6.42 19.90
N ILE A 139 17.75 5.12 20.06
CA ILE A 139 19.09 4.67 20.49
C ILE A 139 20.02 4.63 19.28
N SER A 140 19.58 4.02 18.17
CA SER A 140 20.39 3.83 16.96
C SER A 140 20.89 5.16 16.37
N MET A 141 20.06 6.21 16.35
CA MET A 141 20.43 7.51 15.80
C MET A 141 21.51 8.27 16.59
N ARG A 142 21.91 7.78 17.76
CA ARG A 142 23.03 8.34 18.52
C ARG A 142 24.38 7.88 17.98
N GLY A 143 24.37 6.99 17.00
CA GLY A 143 25.54 6.31 16.47
C GLY A 143 25.89 5.06 17.29
N THR A 144 26.53 4.11 16.63
CA THR A 144 27.00 2.86 17.21
C THR A 144 28.45 2.59 16.76
N GLU A 145 29.19 1.78 17.50
CA GLU A 145 30.52 1.35 17.09
C GLU A 145 30.52 0.59 15.76
N HIS A 146 29.45 -0.17 15.53
CA HIS A 146 29.20 -0.94 14.30
C HIS A 146 27.95 -0.42 13.60
N PRO A 147 28.03 0.66 12.80
CA PRO A 147 26.87 1.22 12.11
C PRO A 147 26.25 0.20 11.15
N ILE A 148 24.94 0.29 10.96
CA ILE A 148 24.18 -0.63 10.08
C ILE A 148 24.72 -0.53 8.64
N HIS A 149 24.97 0.71 8.18
CA HIS A 149 25.68 1.01 6.93
C HIS A 149 26.87 1.90 7.24
N LEU A 150 28.06 1.56 6.69
CA LEU A 150 29.33 2.21 7.03
C LEU A 150 29.38 3.70 6.68
N ASP A 151 28.63 4.13 5.68
CA ASP A 151 28.50 5.52 5.24
C ASP A 151 27.50 6.34 6.10
N LYS A 152 26.74 5.68 7.01
CA LYS A 152 25.74 6.29 7.89
C LYS A 152 26.10 6.10 9.35
N LYS A 153 27.10 6.86 9.84
CA LYS A 153 27.63 6.70 11.20
C LYS A 153 26.58 6.94 12.30
N ASP A 154 25.59 7.82 12.04
CA ASP A 154 24.47 8.11 12.92
C ASP A 154 23.25 7.21 12.65
N ASN A 155 23.38 6.23 11.75
CA ASN A 155 22.28 5.36 11.28
C ASN A 155 21.04 6.11 10.77
N ILE A 156 21.13 7.40 10.44
CA ILE A 156 20.01 8.16 9.88
C ILE A 156 19.99 8.00 8.35
N LEU A 157 18.94 7.34 7.85
CA LEU A 157 18.70 7.21 6.43
C LEU A 157 18.27 8.55 5.82
N ALA A 158 17.28 9.21 6.44
CA ALA A 158 16.69 10.42 5.92
C ALA A 158 16.15 11.33 7.03
N ARG A 159 16.12 12.63 6.74
CA ARG A 159 15.48 13.67 7.56
C ARG A 159 14.52 14.47 6.69
N SER A 160 13.37 14.82 7.26
CA SER A 160 12.40 15.71 6.64
C SER A 160 11.88 16.69 7.67
N SER A 161 11.66 17.93 7.30
CA SER A 161 11.15 18.96 8.21
C SER A 161 10.35 20.01 7.47
N PHE A 162 9.46 20.66 8.19
CA PHE A 162 8.78 21.89 7.76
C PHE A 162 8.49 22.77 8.98
N ALA A 163 8.33 24.08 8.71
CA ALA A 163 7.86 25.04 9.70
C ALA A 163 6.99 26.09 8.99
N ILE A 164 5.85 26.42 9.61
CA ILE A 164 4.90 27.43 9.15
C ILE A 164 4.52 28.28 10.37
N GLY A 165 4.48 29.60 10.20
CA GLY A 165 4.19 30.52 11.28
C GLY A 165 5.26 30.58 12.36
N ASP A 166 4.90 31.07 13.53
CA ASP A 166 5.75 31.21 14.72
C ASP A 166 5.20 30.35 15.87
N VAL A 167 5.69 29.09 15.90
CA VAL A 167 5.22 28.08 16.86
C VAL A 167 5.55 28.47 18.29
N ASP A 168 6.73 29.00 18.57
CA ASP A 168 7.17 29.31 19.92
C ASP A 168 6.33 30.44 20.51
N SER A 169 6.15 31.55 19.77
CA SER A 169 5.30 32.68 20.20
C SER A 169 3.83 32.28 20.34
N ALA A 170 3.30 31.40 19.50
CA ALA A 170 1.93 30.91 19.58
C ALA A 170 1.74 29.96 20.78
N MET A 171 2.73 29.12 21.06
CA MET A 171 2.74 28.28 22.26
C MET A 171 2.73 29.12 23.55
N GLU A 172 3.51 30.21 23.59
CA GLU A 172 3.51 31.10 24.77
C GLU A 172 2.12 31.68 25.08
N LYS A 173 1.33 31.99 24.05
CA LYS A 173 -0.03 32.58 24.14
C LYS A 173 -1.12 31.55 24.40
N ALA A 174 -0.83 30.27 24.31
CA ALA A 174 -1.82 29.21 24.50
C ALA A 174 -2.34 29.16 25.96
N ALA A 175 -3.66 29.07 26.11
CA ALA A 175 -4.32 28.90 27.41
C ALA A 175 -4.04 27.52 28.02
N VAL A 176 -4.05 26.48 27.16
CA VAL A 176 -3.70 25.10 27.54
C VAL A 176 -2.62 24.58 26.62
N LYS A 177 -1.60 23.96 27.19
CA LYS A 177 -0.52 23.26 26.48
C LYS A 177 -0.53 21.80 26.86
N LEU A 178 -0.48 20.94 25.86
CA LEU A 178 -0.43 19.50 26.07
C LEU A 178 0.78 18.92 25.33
N LYS A 179 1.51 18.03 26.03
CA LYS A 179 2.62 17.26 25.47
C LYS A 179 2.38 15.78 25.68
N ARG A 180 2.52 14.97 24.62
CA ARG A 180 2.33 13.52 24.65
C ARG A 180 3.29 12.84 23.69
N SER A 181 3.57 11.56 23.97
CA SER A 181 4.30 10.68 23.06
C SER A 181 3.41 9.53 22.67
N TYR A 182 3.47 9.10 21.41
CA TYR A 182 2.71 7.97 20.90
C TYR A 182 3.63 6.98 20.19
N LYS A 183 3.23 5.68 20.17
CA LYS A 183 4.00 4.63 19.53
C LYS A 183 3.11 3.65 18.81
N THR A 184 3.55 3.25 17.62
CA THR A 184 2.88 2.25 16.79
C THR A 184 3.76 1.02 16.57
N PRO A 185 3.18 -0.20 16.42
CA PRO A 185 3.93 -1.45 16.31
C PRO A 185 4.50 -1.69 14.91
N ILE A 186 5.43 -2.65 14.83
CA ILE A 186 5.72 -3.37 13.59
C ILE A 186 4.57 -4.34 13.32
N VAL A 187 4.00 -4.34 12.11
CA VAL A 187 2.98 -5.33 11.70
C VAL A 187 3.28 -5.87 10.31
N GLN A 188 2.79 -7.09 10.02
CA GLN A 188 2.99 -7.79 8.76
C GLN A 188 1.73 -7.69 7.88
N HIS A 189 1.91 -7.72 6.57
CA HIS A 189 0.83 -7.62 5.57
C HIS A 189 -0.12 -8.81 5.57
N CYS A 190 0.40 -9.99 5.87
CA CYS A 190 -0.35 -11.25 5.95
C CYS A 190 -1.16 -11.59 4.69
N HIS A 191 -0.66 -11.23 3.49
CA HIS A 191 -1.27 -11.66 2.24
C HIS A 191 -1.25 -13.20 2.11
N ILE A 192 -2.29 -13.79 1.52
CA ILE A 192 -2.47 -15.25 1.46
C ILE A 192 -1.39 -15.90 0.59
N GLU A 193 -1.16 -15.42 -0.61
CA GLU A 193 -0.09 -15.86 -1.49
C GLU A 193 1.25 -15.29 -1.01
N ASN A 194 2.20 -16.14 -0.64
CA ASN A 194 3.55 -15.73 -0.27
C ASN A 194 4.28 -15.01 -1.43
N ASN A 195 5.43 -14.41 -1.15
CA ASN A 195 6.28 -13.89 -2.22
C ASN A 195 6.84 -15.07 -3.03
N ILE A 196 6.56 -15.05 -4.33
CA ILE A 196 6.94 -16.10 -5.27
C ILE A 196 7.33 -15.50 -6.62
N SER A 197 8.38 -16.05 -7.20
CA SER A 197 8.74 -15.84 -8.60
C SER A 197 9.37 -17.09 -9.19
N TYR A 198 9.31 -17.26 -10.50
CA TYR A 198 10.20 -18.15 -11.22
C TYR A 198 10.80 -17.44 -12.43
N ALA A 199 12.00 -17.86 -12.83
CA ALA A 199 12.69 -17.26 -13.95
C ALA A 199 13.27 -18.33 -14.88
N TYR A 200 13.41 -18.00 -16.17
CA TYR A 200 14.00 -18.87 -17.19
C TYR A 200 14.57 -18.03 -18.32
N MET A 201 15.47 -18.64 -19.14
CA MET A 201 16.02 -17.97 -20.32
C MET A 201 15.18 -18.30 -21.57
N GLU A 202 14.83 -17.28 -22.34
CA GLU A 202 14.15 -17.40 -23.62
C GLU A 202 14.80 -16.48 -24.64
N LYS A 203 15.25 -17.03 -25.79
CA LYS A 203 15.86 -16.25 -26.88
C LYS A 203 16.97 -15.29 -26.43
N GLY A 204 17.79 -15.71 -25.48
CA GLY A 204 18.88 -14.91 -24.92
C GLY A 204 18.47 -13.83 -23.92
N ARG A 205 17.18 -13.78 -23.52
CA ARG A 205 16.64 -12.86 -22.52
C ARG A 205 16.23 -13.62 -21.26
N ILE A 206 16.30 -12.96 -20.11
CA ILE A 206 15.76 -13.48 -18.87
C ILE A 206 14.28 -13.12 -18.76
N VAL A 207 13.42 -14.12 -18.56
CA VAL A 207 12.00 -13.97 -18.29
C VAL A 207 11.77 -14.23 -16.81
N VAL A 208 11.13 -13.30 -16.13
CA VAL A 208 10.75 -13.40 -14.72
C VAL A 208 9.23 -13.38 -14.62
N VAL A 209 8.64 -14.45 -14.09
CA VAL A 209 7.23 -14.51 -13.77
C VAL A 209 7.09 -14.29 -12.26
N SER A 210 6.42 -13.23 -11.85
CA SER A 210 6.37 -12.81 -10.45
C SER A 210 5.01 -12.34 -10.01
N SER A 211 4.67 -12.70 -8.78
CA SER A 211 3.54 -12.11 -8.03
C SER A 211 3.92 -10.72 -7.52
N THR A 212 3.79 -9.71 -8.38
CA THR A 212 4.24 -8.33 -8.13
C THR A 212 3.15 -7.29 -8.39
N GLN A 213 3.23 -6.14 -7.72
CA GLN A 213 2.41 -4.96 -7.95
C GLN A 213 2.99 -4.03 -9.04
N ILE A 214 4.25 -4.26 -9.48
CA ILE A 214 5.09 -3.28 -10.19
C ILE A 214 5.94 -3.90 -11.32
N PRO A 215 5.35 -4.64 -12.28
CA PRO A 215 6.13 -5.45 -13.24
C PRO A 215 7.17 -4.66 -14.04
N HIS A 216 6.86 -3.44 -14.49
CA HIS A 216 7.81 -2.60 -15.22
C HIS A 216 9.00 -2.14 -14.36
N ILE A 217 8.79 -1.99 -13.05
CA ILE A 217 9.87 -1.64 -12.12
C ILE A 217 10.70 -2.87 -11.76
N VAL A 218 10.08 -4.05 -11.61
CA VAL A 218 10.81 -5.33 -11.51
C VAL A 218 11.78 -5.50 -12.66
N ARG A 219 11.33 -5.25 -13.90
CA ARG A 219 12.20 -5.28 -15.11
C ARG A 219 13.45 -4.41 -14.95
N ARG A 220 13.29 -3.17 -14.49
CA ARG A 220 14.38 -2.24 -14.24
C ARG A 220 15.32 -2.73 -13.16
N ILE A 221 14.79 -3.09 -11.99
CA ILE A 221 15.60 -3.45 -10.83
C ILE A 221 16.37 -4.76 -11.06
N VAL A 222 15.77 -5.76 -11.72
CA VAL A 222 16.47 -6.97 -12.12
C VAL A 222 17.64 -6.62 -13.03
N GLY A 223 17.45 -5.74 -14.03
CA GLY A 223 18.52 -5.27 -14.89
C GLY A 223 19.63 -4.54 -14.14
N GLN A 224 19.27 -3.67 -13.17
CA GLN A 224 20.23 -2.97 -12.32
C GLN A 224 21.04 -3.95 -11.45
N ALA A 225 20.36 -4.88 -10.78
CA ALA A 225 20.99 -5.85 -9.88
C ALA A 225 21.93 -6.82 -10.60
N LEU A 226 21.62 -7.19 -11.84
CA LEU A 226 22.44 -8.06 -12.68
C LEU A 226 23.49 -7.31 -13.53
N GLY A 227 23.40 -5.97 -13.59
CA GLY A 227 24.26 -5.16 -14.46
C GLY A 227 24.02 -5.38 -15.94
N ILE A 228 22.80 -5.71 -16.37
CA ILE A 228 22.43 -5.97 -17.76
C ILE A 228 21.44 -4.92 -18.29
N PRO A 229 21.35 -4.70 -19.61
CA PRO A 229 20.35 -3.83 -20.20
C PRO A 229 18.93 -4.25 -19.81
N TRP A 230 18.08 -3.30 -19.42
CA TRP A 230 16.71 -3.58 -18.98
C TRP A 230 15.85 -4.24 -20.06
N GLY A 231 16.14 -3.99 -21.34
CA GLY A 231 15.51 -4.66 -22.48
C GLY A 231 15.83 -6.16 -22.59
N GLN A 232 16.84 -6.67 -21.89
CA GLN A 232 17.13 -8.11 -21.79
C GLN A 232 16.30 -8.81 -20.70
N VAL A 233 15.50 -8.07 -19.96
CA VAL A 233 14.59 -8.60 -18.94
C VAL A 233 13.15 -8.45 -19.42
N ARG A 234 12.37 -9.53 -19.38
CA ARG A 234 10.92 -9.54 -19.57
C ARG A 234 10.26 -9.97 -18.28
N VAL A 235 9.23 -9.24 -17.84
CA VAL A 235 8.50 -9.58 -16.63
C VAL A 235 7.04 -9.87 -16.98
N ILE A 236 6.54 -10.99 -16.47
CA ILE A 236 5.14 -11.43 -16.62
C ILE A 236 4.52 -11.48 -15.23
N LYS A 237 3.39 -10.79 -15.07
CA LYS A 237 2.61 -10.76 -13.83
C LYS A 237 1.28 -11.49 -14.05
N PRO A 238 1.07 -12.69 -13.47
CA PRO A 238 -0.21 -13.39 -13.46
C PRO A 238 -1.17 -12.81 -12.42
N TYR A 239 -2.22 -13.55 -12.02
CA TYR A 239 -3.02 -13.16 -10.85
C TYR A 239 -2.15 -13.07 -9.58
N VAL A 240 -2.52 -12.16 -8.68
CA VAL A 240 -1.81 -11.90 -7.42
C VAL A 240 -2.73 -12.19 -6.25
N GLY A 241 -2.29 -13.03 -5.32
CA GLY A 241 -3.02 -13.45 -4.14
C GLY A 241 -2.88 -12.49 -2.94
N GLY A 242 -3.02 -11.18 -3.22
CA GLY A 242 -2.85 -10.11 -2.23
C GLY A 242 -1.42 -9.59 -2.17
N GLY A 243 -1.26 -8.33 -1.77
CA GLY A 243 0.06 -7.71 -1.65
C GLY A 243 0.10 -6.63 -0.58
N PHE A 244 -0.88 -5.72 -0.56
CA PHE A 244 -1.06 -4.64 0.41
C PHE A 244 0.17 -3.72 0.56
N GLY A 245 1.09 -3.72 -0.41
CA GLY A 245 2.35 -2.98 -0.40
C GLY A 245 3.59 -3.88 -0.29
N ASN A 246 3.52 -5.10 0.26
CA ASN A 246 4.69 -6.00 0.34
C ASN A 246 5.24 -6.33 -1.05
N LYS A 247 4.36 -6.56 -2.03
CA LYS A 247 4.72 -6.88 -3.42
C LYS A 247 4.95 -5.62 -4.28
N GLN A 248 5.04 -4.44 -3.66
CA GLN A 248 5.56 -3.19 -4.24
C GLN A 248 7.09 -3.07 -4.08
N GLU A 249 7.75 -4.15 -3.73
CA GLU A 249 9.20 -4.26 -3.61
C GLU A 249 9.73 -5.34 -4.54
N VAL A 250 10.98 -5.21 -4.93
CA VAL A 250 11.70 -6.21 -5.74
C VAL A 250 12.69 -6.90 -4.81
N LEU A 251 12.31 -8.06 -4.30
CA LEU A 251 13.03 -8.74 -3.22
C LEU A 251 13.89 -9.89 -3.72
N TYR A 252 13.26 -10.90 -4.32
CA TYR A 252 13.92 -12.15 -4.71
C TYR A 252 13.97 -12.36 -6.22
N GLU A 253 13.29 -11.55 -7.02
CA GLU A 253 13.31 -11.62 -8.47
C GLU A 253 14.74 -11.44 -9.05
N PRO A 254 15.59 -10.52 -8.52
CA PRO A 254 16.98 -10.41 -8.99
C PRO A 254 17.82 -11.64 -8.65
N LEU A 255 17.67 -12.17 -7.43
CA LEU A 255 18.37 -13.39 -7.01
C LEU A 255 17.92 -14.59 -7.84
N ASN A 256 16.61 -14.73 -8.08
CA ASN A 256 16.05 -15.81 -8.90
C ASN A 256 16.57 -15.74 -10.35
N ALA A 257 16.57 -14.56 -10.95
CA ALA A 257 17.13 -14.34 -12.28
C ALA A 257 18.64 -14.69 -12.34
N PHE A 258 19.42 -14.28 -11.32
CA PHE A 258 20.83 -14.63 -11.19
C PHE A 258 21.03 -16.15 -11.12
N LEU A 259 20.30 -16.85 -10.23
CA LEU A 259 20.40 -18.30 -10.07
C LEU A 259 20.03 -19.04 -11.36
N THR A 260 19.01 -18.58 -12.06
CA THR A 260 18.62 -19.11 -13.39
C THR A 260 19.78 -19.04 -14.37
N MET A 261 20.52 -17.93 -14.41
CA MET A 261 21.71 -17.79 -15.28
C MET A 261 22.83 -18.75 -14.85
N GLN A 262 23.02 -18.97 -13.54
CA GLN A 262 24.05 -19.87 -13.00
C GLN A 262 23.80 -21.35 -13.32
N VAL A 263 22.56 -21.75 -13.60
CA VAL A 263 22.18 -23.13 -13.95
C VAL A 263 21.90 -23.30 -15.45
N GLY A 264 22.53 -22.45 -16.29
CA GLY A 264 22.45 -22.55 -17.75
C GLY A 264 21.10 -22.16 -18.35
N GLY A 265 20.33 -21.33 -17.64
CA GLY A 265 19.03 -20.83 -18.13
C GLY A 265 17.85 -21.77 -17.87
N ARG A 266 18.05 -22.88 -17.14
CA ARG A 266 16.96 -23.74 -16.69
C ARG A 266 15.99 -22.96 -15.81
N PRO A 267 14.68 -23.27 -15.84
CA PRO A 267 13.71 -22.63 -14.96
C PRO A 267 14.07 -22.83 -13.48
N VAL A 268 14.05 -21.77 -12.69
CA VAL A 268 14.27 -21.80 -11.23
C VAL A 268 13.11 -21.05 -10.54
N LYS A 269 12.51 -21.68 -9.52
CA LYS A 269 11.52 -21.09 -8.66
C LYS A 269 12.12 -20.67 -7.32
N ILE A 270 11.78 -19.47 -6.83
CA ILE A 270 11.90 -19.09 -5.41
C ILE A 270 10.51 -18.81 -4.88
N GLU A 271 10.13 -19.50 -3.84
CA GLU A 271 8.93 -19.27 -3.05
C GLU A 271 9.29 -19.20 -1.57
N LEU A 272 8.92 -18.14 -0.90
CA LEU A 272 9.12 -18.00 0.54
C LEU A 272 8.11 -18.82 1.32
N THR A 273 8.53 -19.41 2.44
CA THR A 273 7.58 -19.95 3.44
C THR A 273 6.82 -18.81 4.12
N ARG A 274 5.81 -19.13 4.90
CA ARG A 274 5.08 -18.14 5.70
C ARG A 274 6.00 -17.46 6.72
N GLU A 275 6.86 -18.21 7.37
CA GLU A 275 7.84 -17.70 8.33
C GLU A 275 8.86 -16.75 7.66
N GLU A 276 9.37 -17.13 6.50
CA GLU A 276 10.26 -16.27 5.70
C GLU A 276 9.53 -15.00 5.23
N THR A 277 8.25 -15.10 4.89
CA THR A 277 7.44 -13.92 4.54
C THR A 277 7.34 -12.95 5.72
N PHE A 278 7.22 -13.44 6.97
CA PHE A 278 7.19 -12.59 8.16
C PHE A 278 8.52 -11.91 8.45
N THR A 279 9.63 -12.60 8.23
CA THR A 279 10.95 -12.18 8.70
C THR A 279 11.82 -11.53 7.62
N ASN A 280 11.65 -11.94 6.35
CA ASN A 280 12.55 -11.63 5.25
C ASN A 280 11.95 -10.72 4.16
N THR A 281 10.67 -10.36 4.28
CA THR A 281 10.03 -9.41 3.37
C THR A 281 9.96 -8.01 4.00
N ARG A 282 8.85 -7.31 3.85
CA ARG A 282 8.66 -5.96 4.40
C ARG A 282 7.58 -5.97 5.47
N THR A 283 7.69 -5.00 6.38
CA THR A 283 6.72 -4.76 7.47
C THR A 283 6.24 -3.32 7.42
N ARG A 284 5.17 -3.00 8.15
CA ARG A 284 4.83 -1.62 8.46
C ARG A 284 5.85 -1.07 9.45
N HIS A 285 6.29 0.16 9.25
CA HIS A 285 7.17 0.86 10.18
C HIS A 285 6.53 0.97 11.58
N SER A 286 7.27 0.59 12.61
CA SER A 286 7.04 1.12 13.95
C SER A 286 7.53 2.56 13.99
N ILE A 287 6.70 3.46 14.51
CA ILE A 287 7.03 4.89 14.58
C ILE A 287 6.70 5.40 15.98
N GLU A 288 7.61 6.19 16.54
CA GLU A 288 7.42 6.94 17.77
C GLU A 288 7.24 8.42 17.43
N TYR A 289 6.29 9.07 18.10
CA TYR A 289 5.93 10.46 17.92
C TYR A 289 6.04 11.20 19.25
N ASP A 290 6.75 12.32 19.27
CA ASP A 290 6.70 13.29 20.37
C ASP A 290 5.92 14.51 19.86
N MET A 291 4.80 14.84 20.50
CA MET A 291 3.86 15.87 20.06
C MET A 291 3.61 16.89 21.15
N GLU A 292 3.47 18.16 20.75
CA GLU A 292 3.07 19.26 21.62
C GLU A 292 2.10 20.16 20.85
N ALA A 293 1.05 20.65 21.53
CA ALA A 293 0.12 21.61 20.97
C ALA A 293 -0.35 22.61 22.02
N GLY A 294 -0.70 23.81 21.54
CA GLY A 294 -1.34 24.85 22.34
C GLY A 294 -2.70 25.23 21.76
N VAL A 295 -3.69 25.38 22.63
CA VAL A 295 -5.04 25.85 22.29
C VAL A 295 -5.40 27.10 23.09
N ASP A 296 -6.31 27.92 22.54
CA ASP A 296 -6.89 29.07 23.26
C ASP A 296 -8.01 28.63 24.25
N GLU A 297 -8.61 29.59 24.92
CA GLU A 297 -9.69 29.35 25.86
C GLU A 297 -10.96 28.77 25.19
N GLU A 298 -11.15 29.04 23.91
CA GLU A 298 -12.27 28.54 23.12
C GLU A 298 -11.99 27.18 22.48
N GLY A 299 -10.75 26.66 22.58
CA GLY A 299 -10.33 25.37 22.05
C GLY A 299 -9.87 25.39 20.58
N HIS A 300 -9.47 26.55 20.03
CA HIS A 300 -8.83 26.60 18.71
C HIS A 300 -7.35 26.25 18.81
N LEU A 301 -6.86 25.48 17.85
CA LEU A 301 -5.45 25.14 17.73
C LEU A 301 -4.65 26.38 17.32
N LEU A 302 -3.77 26.85 18.19
CA LEU A 302 -2.88 27.98 17.95
C LEU A 302 -1.52 27.54 17.40
N ALA A 303 -0.99 26.44 17.94
CA ALA A 303 0.29 25.87 17.52
C ALA A 303 0.31 24.36 17.69
N LYS A 304 1.08 23.68 16.84
CA LYS A 304 1.35 22.24 16.93
C LYS A 304 2.79 21.93 16.50
N GLU A 305 3.45 21.10 17.28
CA GLU A 305 4.77 20.56 16.97
C GLU A 305 4.76 19.03 17.02
N MET A 306 5.52 18.39 16.12
CA MET A 306 5.65 16.94 16.06
C MET A 306 7.06 16.53 15.64
N THR A 307 7.68 15.65 16.45
CA THR A 307 8.91 14.95 16.09
C THR A 307 8.61 13.47 15.90
N THR A 308 9.04 12.92 14.77
CA THR A 308 8.79 11.54 14.34
C THR A 308 10.08 10.75 14.28
N TYR A 309 10.10 9.55 14.88
CA TYR A 309 11.22 8.60 14.84
C TYR A 309 10.75 7.31 14.21
N SER A 310 11.06 7.12 12.92
CA SER A 310 10.64 5.95 12.14
C SER A 310 11.69 4.86 12.17
N ASN A 311 11.33 3.68 12.63
CA ASN A 311 12.18 2.50 12.63
C ASN A 311 12.20 1.89 11.23
N GLN A 312 13.32 2.03 10.52
CA GLN A 312 13.49 1.53 9.16
C GLN A 312 13.84 0.06 9.09
N GLY A 313 14.45 -0.48 10.13
CA GLY A 313 15.12 -1.78 10.04
C GLY A 313 16.44 -1.68 9.26
N ALA A 314 16.83 -2.78 8.62
CA ALA A 314 18.20 -2.97 8.14
C ALA A 314 18.53 -2.31 6.79
N TYR A 315 17.54 -2.05 5.94
CA TYR A 315 17.75 -1.53 4.59
C TYR A 315 16.79 -0.38 4.27
N ALA A 316 17.19 0.49 3.34
CA ALA A 316 16.48 1.74 3.02
C ALA A 316 15.03 1.53 2.54
N SER A 317 14.80 0.59 1.62
CA SER A 317 13.45 0.38 1.10
C SER A 317 12.75 1.72 0.83
N HIS A 318 11.46 1.84 1.16
CA HIS A 318 10.66 3.07 1.03
C HIS A 318 10.82 4.07 2.20
N GLY A 319 11.73 3.85 3.15
CA GLY A 319 11.75 4.58 4.42
C GLY A 319 11.92 6.08 4.32
N HIS A 320 12.72 6.55 3.37
CA HIS A 320 12.92 7.98 3.12
C HIS A 320 11.62 8.71 2.77
N ALA A 321 10.68 8.04 2.12
CA ALA A 321 9.41 8.61 1.67
C ALA A 321 8.27 8.41 2.70
N ILE A 322 8.23 7.28 3.41
CA ILE A 322 7.10 6.93 4.29
C ILE A 322 6.97 7.87 5.48
N ALA A 323 8.08 8.17 6.18
CA ALA A 323 8.06 9.10 7.30
C ALA A 323 7.71 10.53 6.85
N ALA A 324 8.26 10.96 5.72
CA ALA A 324 7.95 12.27 5.12
C ALA A 324 6.47 12.39 4.70
N ASN A 325 5.89 11.32 4.13
CA ASN A 325 4.47 11.28 3.77
C ASN A 325 3.57 11.38 5.01
N GLY A 326 3.88 10.64 6.07
CA GLY A 326 3.17 10.74 7.35
C GLY A 326 3.25 12.15 7.93
N LEU A 327 4.44 12.75 7.95
CA LEU A 327 4.66 14.11 8.43
C LEU A 327 3.83 15.13 7.63
N THR A 328 3.75 14.97 6.31
CA THR A 328 2.90 15.79 5.45
C THR A 328 1.42 15.63 5.76
N ALA A 329 0.96 14.37 5.90
CA ALA A 329 -0.45 14.06 6.15
C ALA A 329 -0.95 14.66 7.48
N SER A 330 -0.08 14.85 8.48
CA SER A 330 -0.43 15.42 9.78
C SER A 330 -1.01 16.84 9.72
N ARG A 331 -0.90 17.53 8.59
CA ARG A 331 -1.38 18.90 8.38
C ARG A 331 -2.58 19.03 7.44
N LEU A 332 -3.09 17.92 6.92
CA LEU A 332 -4.16 17.95 5.91
C LEU A 332 -5.59 17.97 6.50
N GLN A 333 -5.75 17.90 7.82
CA GLN A 333 -7.07 17.81 8.47
C GLN A 333 -7.42 19.04 9.27
N TYR A 334 -6.49 19.55 10.08
CA TYR A 334 -6.74 20.59 11.06
C TYR A 334 -6.11 21.92 10.70
N ALA A 335 -6.91 22.98 10.75
CA ALA A 335 -6.44 24.35 10.61
C ALA A 335 -5.61 24.72 11.84
N CYS A 336 -4.32 24.86 11.67
CA CYS A 336 -3.39 25.32 12.68
C CYS A 336 -2.40 26.29 12.03
N PRO A 337 -2.40 27.57 12.40
CA PRO A 337 -1.60 28.58 11.70
C PRO A 337 -0.10 28.48 11.99
N ASN A 338 0.29 27.82 13.09
CA ASN A 338 1.68 27.71 13.49
C ASN A 338 2.01 26.24 13.71
N ILE A 339 2.72 25.63 12.76
CA ILE A 339 3.08 24.20 12.81
C ILE A 339 4.54 23.99 12.49
N ARG A 340 5.17 23.09 13.25
CA ARG A 340 6.54 22.62 13.04
C ARG A 340 6.57 21.11 13.10
N GLY A 341 7.26 20.49 12.16
CA GLY A 341 7.39 19.03 12.12
C GLY A 341 8.77 18.58 11.69
N GLU A 342 9.26 17.55 12.32
CA GLU A 342 10.50 16.84 11.96
C GLU A 342 10.26 15.34 11.90
N ALA A 343 10.90 14.66 10.95
CA ALA A 343 10.89 13.22 10.85
C ALA A 343 12.29 12.68 10.59
N TYR A 344 12.66 11.71 11.38
CA TYR A 344 13.90 10.94 11.27
C TYR A 344 13.56 9.50 10.87
N THR A 345 14.12 9.03 9.76
CA THR A 345 14.08 7.63 9.38
C THR A 345 15.41 7.00 9.76
N VAL A 346 15.38 5.97 10.61
CA VAL A 346 16.57 5.47 11.29
C VAL A 346 16.75 3.98 11.04
N TYR A 347 17.92 3.58 10.56
CA TYR A 347 18.31 2.18 10.44
C TYR A 347 18.46 1.51 11.81
N THR A 348 18.03 0.25 11.89
CA THR A 348 18.16 -0.61 13.06
C THR A 348 18.44 -2.05 12.64
N ASN A 349 18.69 -2.95 13.60
CA ASN A 349 18.82 -4.39 13.31
C ASN A 349 17.46 -5.14 13.27
N CYS A 350 16.36 -4.43 13.07
CA CYS A 350 15.04 -5.04 12.83
C CYS A 350 14.89 -5.53 11.39
N PRO A 351 13.91 -6.41 11.11
CA PRO A 351 13.45 -6.66 9.76
C PRO A 351 13.12 -5.35 9.03
N THR A 352 13.41 -5.30 7.74
CA THR A 352 13.26 -4.06 6.97
C THR A 352 11.79 -3.66 6.85
N ALA A 353 11.48 -2.43 7.22
CA ALA A 353 10.17 -1.85 6.98
C ALA A 353 10.06 -1.27 5.56
N GLY A 354 8.86 -1.30 4.99
CA GLY A 354 8.58 -0.84 3.64
C GLY A 354 7.14 -0.36 3.45
N ALA A 355 6.68 -0.39 2.23
CA ALA A 355 5.31 0.01 1.90
C ALA A 355 4.29 -0.95 2.52
N MET A 356 3.29 -0.41 3.20
CA MET A 356 2.07 -1.11 3.60
C MET A 356 0.89 -0.16 3.51
N ARG A 357 -0.27 -0.67 3.11
CA ARG A 357 -1.53 0.05 2.87
C ARG A 357 -1.70 1.28 3.76
N GLY A 358 -1.74 2.49 3.15
CA GLY A 358 -1.78 3.78 3.83
C GLY A 358 -0.44 4.50 3.98
N TYR A 359 0.72 3.84 3.76
CA TYR A 359 2.05 4.43 3.54
C TYR A 359 2.45 5.54 4.54
N GLY A 360 2.49 5.19 5.85
CA GLY A 360 2.84 6.11 6.95
C GLY A 360 1.66 6.88 7.54
N ILE A 361 0.54 6.99 6.82
CA ILE A 361 -0.62 7.73 7.29
C ILE A 361 -1.37 7.01 8.44
N PRO A 362 -1.56 5.68 8.46
CA PRO A 362 -2.17 5.02 9.62
C PRO A 362 -1.43 5.28 10.93
N GLN A 363 -0.09 5.33 10.89
CA GLN A 363 0.73 5.60 12.07
C GLN A 363 0.56 7.04 12.57
N VAL A 364 0.69 8.02 11.68
CA VAL A 364 0.53 9.43 12.07
C VAL A 364 -0.92 9.77 12.43
N CYS A 365 -1.89 9.13 11.77
CA CYS A 365 -3.30 9.28 12.12
C CYS A 365 -3.58 8.77 13.54
N PHE A 366 -3.02 7.60 13.90
CA PHE A 366 -3.11 7.13 15.29
C PHE A 366 -2.60 8.18 16.27
N ALA A 367 -1.41 8.73 16.06
CA ALA A 367 -0.82 9.73 16.93
C ALA A 367 -1.66 11.03 16.95
N THR A 368 -2.01 11.56 15.78
CA THR A 368 -2.73 12.84 15.66
C THR A 368 -4.15 12.75 16.22
N GLU A 369 -4.91 11.73 15.85
CA GLU A 369 -6.31 11.59 16.27
C GLU A 369 -6.45 11.23 17.76
N SER A 370 -5.49 10.46 18.29
CA SER A 370 -5.40 10.23 19.74
C SER A 370 -5.07 11.52 20.49
N PHE A 371 -4.15 12.33 19.92
CA PHE A 371 -3.74 13.60 20.51
C PHE A 371 -4.87 14.64 20.50
N MET A 372 -5.68 14.69 19.43
CA MET A 372 -6.86 15.58 19.36
C MET A 372 -7.89 15.21 20.43
N ASP A 373 -8.14 13.92 20.68
CA ASP A 373 -9.03 13.49 21.78
C ASP A 373 -8.42 13.81 23.15
N ASP A 374 -7.12 13.60 23.34
CA ASP A 374 -6.45 13.93 24.61
C ASP A 374 -6.51 15.45 24.90
N ILE A 375 -6.40 16.32 23.90
CA ILE A 375 -6.60 17.77 24.03
C ILE A 375 -8.05 18.08 24.39
N ALA A 376 -9.01 17.53 23.64
CA ALA A 376 -10.43 17.74 23.88
C ALA A 376 -10.82 17.32 25.32
N TYR A 377 -10.28 16.19 25.77
CA TYR A 377 -10.48 15.69 27.13
C TYR A 377 -9.89 16.63 28.21
N GLU A 378 -8.65 17.13 27.97
CA GLU A 378 -7.94 18.04 28.87
C GLU A 378 -8.70 19.37 29.08
N ILE A 379 -9.30 19.89 28.00
CA ILE A 379 -10.09 21.16 28.08
C ILE A 379 -11.57 20.94 28.38
N GLY A 380 -12.01 19.70 28.61
CA GLY A 380 -13.41 19.36 28.92
C GLY A 380 -14.38 19.59 27.76
N MET A 381 -13.89 19.56 26.48
CA MET A 381 -14.70 19.73 25.29
C MET A 381 -15.07 18.37 24.68
N ASP A 382 -16.27 18.26 24.08
CA ASP A 382 -16.62 17.07 23.31
C ASP A 382 -15.65 16.90 22.10
N PRO A 383 -15.10 15.69 21.85
CA PRO A 383 -14.15 15.47 20.74
C PRO A 383 -14.72 15.77 19.35
N LEU A 384 -16.02 15.60 19.13
CA LEU A 384 -16.69 15.95 17.88
C LEU A 384 -16.73 17.46 17.70
N GLU A 385 -17.10 18.22 18.74
CA GLU A 385 -17.11 19.69 18.74
C GLU A 385 -15.72 20.27 18.57
N PHE A 386 -14.70 19.67 19.20
CA PHE A 386 -13.31 20.08 19.02
C PHE A 386 -12.88 19.95 17.56
N ARG A 387 -13.28 18.85 16.89
CA ARG A 387 -12.96 18.64 15.47
C ARG A 387 -13.74 19.59 14.57
N ARG A 388 -15.05 19.78 14.78
CA ARG A 388 -15.85 20.76 14.03
C ARG A 388 -15.22 22.16 14.04
N LYS A 389 -14.69 22.54 15.19
CA LYS A 389 -14.06 23.86 15.39
C LYS A 389 -12.73 24.02 14.65
N ASN A 390 -11.95 22.94 14.55
CA ASN A 390 -10.56 23.00 14.08
C ASN A 390 -10.33 22.40 12.69
N LEU A 391 -11.35 21.87 12.01
CA LEU A 391 -11.20 21.32 10.67
C LEU A 391 -10.86 22.39 9.63
N ILE A 392 -10.08 22.00 8.62
CA ILE A 392 -9.79 22.84 7.45
C ILE A 392 -11.04 23.01 6.59
N HIS A 393 -11.40 24.26 6.31
CA HIS A 393 -12.46 24.63 5.39
C HIS A 393 -11.86 25.02 4.03
N GLY A 394 -12.47 24.58 2.94
CA GLY A 394 -12.13 25.00 1.58
C GLY A 394 -11.09 24.11 0.90
N TYR A 395 -9.94 24.68 0.51
CA TYR A 395 -8.90 23.97 -0.21
C TYR A 395 -7.79 23.46 0.72
N TYR A 396 -7.01 22.48 0.22
CA TYR A 396 -5.84 21.94 0.89
C TYR A 396 -4.55 22.53 0.33
N GLU A 397 -3.52 22.54 1.17
CA GLU A 397 -2.14 22.77 0.76
C GLU A 397 -1.32 21.50 0.99
N ASP A 398 -0.45 21.18 0.03
CA ASP A 398 0.46 20.04 0.19
C ASP A 398 1.67 20.38 1.09
N ALA A 399 2.59 19.41 1.29
CA ALA A 399 3.79 19.60 2.11
C ALA A 399 4.70 20.75 1.68
N TYR A 400 4.56 21.17 0.43
CA TYR A 400 5.35 22.25 -0.15
C TYR A 400 4.59 23.57 -0.17
N LEU A 401 3.49 23.67 0.58
CA LEU A 401 2.59 24.83 0.62
C LEU A 401 1.97 25.16 -0.75
N LYS A 402 1.81 24.16 -1.60
CA LYS A 402 1.15 24.31 -2.88
C LYS A 402 -0.34 23.99 -2.74
N PRO A 403 -1.22 24.86 -3.26
CA PRO A 403 -2.64 24.60 -3.21
C PRO A 403 -2.98 23.36 -4.06
N ILE A 404 -3.81 22.46 -3.52
CA ILE A 404 -4.46 21.40 -4.27
C ILE A 404 -5.73 22.00 -4.86
N ALA A 405 -5.63 22.45 -6.11
CA ALA A 405 -6.69 23.23 -6.75
C ALA A 405 -7.93 22.38 -7.04
N ALA A 406 -9.10 23.03 -7.00
CA ALA A 406 -10.40 22.52 -7.43
C ALA A 406 -10.78 21.14 -6.83
N ASN A 407 -10.32 20.88 -5.60
CA ASN A 407 -10.63 19.66 -4.88
C ASN A 407 -11.95 19.80 -4.11
N THR A 408 -12.77 18.75 -4.12
CA THR A 408 -13.94 18.68 -3.23
C THR A 408 -13.51 18.19 -1.85
N ASN A 409 -14.22 18.60 -0.79
CA ASN A 409 -13.95 18.20 0.59
C ASN A 409 -15.24 17.89 1.33
N GLY A 410 -15.58 16.61 1.42
CA GLY A 410 -16.77 16.10 2.12
C GLY A 410 -16.53 15.70 3.57
N ILE A 411 -15.46 16.22 4.21
CA ILE A 411 -15.10 15.80 5.57
C ILE A 411 -16.21 16.13 6.61
N PHE A 412 -16.89 17.26 6.45
CA PHE A 412 -17.98 17.66 7.35
C PHE A 412 -19.19 16.76 7.18
N GLU A 413 -19.58 16.47 5.94
CA GLU A 413 -20.69 15.57 5.64
C GLU A 413 -20.40 14.14 6.10
N CYS A 414 -19.16 13.68 5.98
CA CYS A 414 -18.73 12.40 6.54
C CYS A 414 -18.84 12.39 8.07
N LEU A 415 -18.41 13.47 8.72
CA LEU A 415 -18.44 13.62 10.17
C LEU A 415 -19.87 13.56 10.71
N GLU A 416 -20.79 14.34 10.11
CA GLU A 416 -22.19 14.37 10.51
C GLU A 416 -22.88 13.01 10.30
N LYS A 417 -22.66 12.40 9.14
CA LYS A 417 -23.22 11.09 8.80
C LYS A 417 -22.75 9.99 9.76
N GLY A 418 -21.46 10.00 10.12
CA GLY A 418 -20.89 9.04 11.06
C GLY A 418 -21.40 9.25 12.49
N ALA A 419 -21.53 10.51 12.93
CA ALA A 419 -22.06 10.87 14.25
C ALA A 419 -23.54 10.47 14.40
N GLU A 420 -24.34 10.68 13.37
CA GLU A 420 -25.73 10.23 13.30
C GLU A 420 -25.83 8.70 13.38
N TYR A 421 -25.06 7.98 12.55
CA TYR A 421 -25.04 6.51 12.52
C TYR A 421 -24.76 5.90 13.88
N ILE A 422 -23.70 6.36 14.55
CA ILE A 422 -23.30 5.80 15.84
C ILE A 422 -24.16 6.27 17.01
N HIS A 423 -25.08 7.21 16.80
CA HIS A 423 -25.87 7.89 17.86
C HIS A 423 -24.95 8.58 18.88
N TRP A 424 -24.02 9.42 18.38
CA TRP A 424 -22.93 10.01 19.16
C TRP A 424 -23.38 10.65 20.45
N ASP A 425 -24.28 11.63 20.41
CA ASP A 425 -24.71 12.42 21.58
C ASP A 425 -25.39 11.55 22.65
N GLU A 426 -26.23 10.60 22.23
CA GLU A 426 -26.94 9.69 23.13
C GLU A 426 -25.95 8.77 23.86
N LYS A 427 -25.05 8.13 23.12
CA LYS A 427 -24.07 7.18 23.66
C LYS A 427 -22.99 7.88 24.48
N ARG A 428 -22.52 9.09 24.05
CA ARG A 428 -21.59 9.90 24.85
C ARG A 428 -22.19 10.21 26.24
N LYS A 429 -23.45 10.57 26.29
CA LYS A 429 -24.18 10.84 27.56
C LYS A 429 -24.45 9.57 28.36
N ALA A 430 -24.88 8.49 27.70
CA ALA A 430 -25.25 7.24 28.38
C ALA A 430 -24.03 6.55 29.03
N TYR A 431 -22.84 6.73 28.47
CA TYR A 431 -21.62 6.08 28.94
C TYR A 431 -20.75 6.96 29.84
N GLN A 432 -21.28 8.10 30.32
CA GLN A 432 -20.63 8.90 31.35
C GLN A 432 -20.70 8.23 32.73
N ASN A 433 -19.65 8.39 33.53
CA ASN A 433 -19.60 7.99 34.93
C ASN A 433 -19.95 6.51 35.21
N GLN A 434 -19.59 5.61 34.30
CA GLN A 434 -19.80 4.18 34.46
C GLN A 434 -18.98 3.62 35.62
N THR A 435 -19.59 2.73 36.37
CA THR A 435 -18.98 1.94 37.46
C THR A 435 -19.06 0.45 37.11
N GLY A 436 -18.15 -0.34 37.66
CA GLY A 436 -18.09 -1.79 37.39
C GLY A 436 -16.99 -2.20 36.45
N ASP A 437 -16.91 -3.52 36.21
CA ASP A 437 -15.81 -4.14 35.49
C ASP A 437 -15.99 -4.08 33.98
N ILE A 438 -17.22 -3.99 33.49
CA ILE A 438 -17.56 -3.86 32.07
C ILE A 438 -18.01 -2.43 31.80
N ARG A 439 -17.32 -1.78 30.85
CA ARG A 439 -17.61 -0.39 30.48
C ARG A 439 -17.72 -0.23 28.97
N ARG A 440 -18.55 0.69 28.52
CA ARG A 440 -18.74 1.02 27.11
C ARG A 440 -18.26 2.41 26.79
N GLY A 441 -17.82 2.61 25.56
CA GLY A 441 -17.41 3.92 25.07
C GLY A 441 -17.58 4.04 23.57
N VAL A 442 -17.75 5.28 23.12
CA VAL A 442 -17.70 5.64 21.70
C VAL A 442 -16.54 6.57 21.43
N GLY A 443 -15.89 6.38 20.31
CA GLY A 443 -14.74 7.16 19.86
C GLY A 443 -14.78 7.39 18.37
N MET A 444 -14.01 8.36 17.92
CA MET A 444 -13.93 8.72 16.51
C MET A 444 -12.51 9.06 16.09
N ALA A 445 -12.27 9.04 14.79
CA ALA A 445 -11.05 9.53 14.17
C ALA A 445 -11.34 9.98 12.75
N LEU A 446 -10.58 10.95 12.28
CA LEU A 446 -10.63 11.46 10.90
C LEU A 446 -9.44 11.00 10.11
N PHE A 447 -9.54 11.11 8.78
CA PHE A 447 -8.40 10.95 7.89
C PHE A 447 -8.50 11.88 6.68
N SER A 448 -7.33 12.19 6.11
CA SER A 448 -7.19 12.77 4.78
C SER A 448 -6.09 12.02 4.04
N TYR A 449 -6.28 11.76 2.75
CA TYR A 449 -5.36 10.97 1.94
C TYR A 449 -5.21 11.57 0.55
N LYS A 450 -3.99 11.97 0.20
CA LYS A 450 -3.68 12.49 -1.13
C LYS A 450 -3.57 11.35 -2.15
N THR A 451 -4.36 11.41 -3.22
CA THR A 451 -4.34 10.42 -4.30
C THR A 451 -3.07 10.55 -5.14
N GLY A 452 -2.34 9.46 -5.30
CA GLY A 452 -1.10 9.45 -6.08
C GLY A 452 0.08 10.14 -5.41
N VAL A 453 1.19 10.27 -6.15
CA VAL A 453 2.49 10.75 -5.63
C VAL A 453 2.96 12.07 -6.25
N TRP A 454 2.24 12.64 -7.23
CA TRP A 454 2.58 13.94 -7.79
C TRP A 454 2.52 15.05 -6.71
N PRO A 455 3.46 16.00 -6.67
CA PRO A 455 4.60 16.25 -7.57
C PRO A 455 5.91 15.56 -7.14
N ILE A 456 5.89 14.73 -6.10
CA ILE A 456 7.09 14.11 -5.51
C ILE A 456 7.71 13.08 -6.47
N SER A 457 6.88 12.35 -7.20
CA SER A 457 7.31 11.34 -8.16
C SER A 457 6.44 11.36 -9.42
N LEU A 458 6.87 10.59 -10.43
CA LEU A 458 6.21 10.48 -11.73
C LEU A 458 4.86 9.77 -11.61
N GLU A 459 3.82 10.38 -12.17
CA GLU A 459 2.50 9.78 -12.37
C GLU A 459 2.22 9.61 -13.85
N ILE A 460 2.46 8.43 -14.38
CA ILE A 460 2.22 8.08 -15.78
C ILE A 460 1.51 6.73 -15.90
N ALA A 461 0.62 6.59 -16.86
CA ALA A 461 -0.04 5.34 -17.20
C ALA A 461 -0.30 5.25 -18.71
N GLY A 462 -0.38 4.01 -19.20
CA GLY A 462 -0.73 3.71 -20.57
C GLY A 462 -1.96 2.83 -20.70
N ALA A 463 -2.74 3.05 -21.76
CA ALA A 463 -3.85 2.21 -22.17
C ALA A 463 -3.86 2.03 -23.68
N ARG A 464 -4.24 0.84 -24.15
CA ARG A 464 -4.49 0.52 -25.55
C ARG A 464 -5.85 -0.14 -25.68
N LEU A 465 -6.66 0.32 -26.63
CA LEU A 465 -7.93 -0.28 -27.01
C LEU A 465 -7.92 -0.62 -28.51
N SER A 466 -8.46 -1.78 -28.84
CA SER A 466 -8.61 -2.24 -30.23
C SER A 466 -10.02 -2.78 -30.45
N LEU A 467 -10.68 -2.37 -31.54
CA LEU A 467 -11.94 -2.94 -31.98
C LEU A 467 -11.67 -4.31 -32.61
N ASN A 468 -12.34 -5.35 -32.13
CA ASN A 468 -12.30 -6.70 -32.71
C ASN A 468 -13.34 -6.84 -33.82
N GLN A 469 -13.21 -7.89 -34.65
CA GLN A 469 -14.08 -8.14 -35.80
C GLN A 469 -15.56 -8.37 -35.46
N ASP A 470 -15.84 -8.83 -34.25
CA ASP A 470 -17.19 -9.08 -33.71
C ASP A 470 -17.80 -7.84 -33.01
N GLY A 471 -17.18 -6.66 -33.18
CA GLY A 471 -17.63 -5.44 -32.50
C GLY A 471 -17.32 -5.37 -31.00
N SER A 472 -16.63 -6.36 -30.43
CA SER A 472 -16.08 -6.26 -29.08
C SER A 472 -14.79 -5.42 -29.05
N VAL A 473 -14.35 -5.04 -27.85
CA VAL A 473 -13.15 -4.23 -27.66
C VAL A 473 -12.18 -4.93 -26.74
N GLN A 474 -10.93 -5.05 -27.16
CA GLN A 474 -9.84 -5.50 -26.30
C GLN A 474 -9.21 -4.31 -25.60
N LEU A 475 -9.10 -4.37 -24.27
CA LEU A 475 -8.45 -3.38 -23.42
C LEU A 475 -7.13 -3.93 -22.84
N GLN A 476 -6.03 -3.20 -23.06
CA GLN A 476 -4.75 -3.45 -22.44
C GLN A 476 -4.35 -2.24 -21.61
N VAL A 477 -3.97 -2.50 -20.35
CA VAL A 477 -3.46 -1.49 -19.42
C VAL A 477 -2.15 -1.96 -18.80
N GLY A 478 -1.29 -1.03 -18.43
CA GLY A 478 -0.09 -1.34 -17.66
C GLY A 478 -0.37 -1.49 -16.15
N ALA A 479 -1.52 -1.03 -15.69
CA ALA A 479 -1.97 -1.14 -14.30
C ALA A 479 -2.20 -2.59 -13.88
N THR A 480 -1.98 -2.90 -12.60
CA THR A 480 -2.01 -4.27 -12.09
C THR A 480 -3.25 -4.56 -11.24
N GLU A 481 -3.97 -5.63 -11.58
CA GLU A 481 -4.98 -6.24 -10.71
C GLU A 481 -4.26 -7.04 -9.60
N ILE A 482 -4.53 -6.72 -8.34
CA ILE A 482 -3.95 -7.37 -7.16
C ILE A 482 -5.02 -7.84 -6.15
N GLY A 483 -6.29 -7.88 -6.60
CA GLY A 483 -7.46 -8.23 -5.80
C GLY A 483 -8.44 -7.07 -5.57
N GLN A 484 -8.03 -5.83 -5.86
CA GLN A 484 -8.84 -4.62 -5.59
C GLN A 484 -9.98 -4.40 -6.58
N GLY A 485 -10.01 -5.08 -7.74
CA GLY A 485 -11.05 -4.94 -8.75
C GLY A 485 -10.73 -3.95 -9.86
N ALA A 486 -9.45 -3.64 -10.08
CA ALA A 486 -9.01 -2.69 -11.11
C ALA A 486 -9.48 -3.07 -12.51
N ASP A 487 -9.35 -4.34 -12.90
CA ASP A 487 -9.78 -4.82 -14.21
C ASP A 487 -11.27 -4.57 -14.48
N THR A 488 -12.12 -4.78 -13.46
CA THR A 488 -13.55 -4.51 -13.55
C THR A 488 -13.82 -3.01 -13.72
N VAL A 489 -13.16 -2.18 -12.91
CA VAL A 489 -13.35 -0.73 -12.96
C VAL A 489 -12.86 -0.15 -14.29
N PHE A 490 -11.72 -0.60 -14.82
CA PHE A 490 -11.25 -0.15 -16.15
C PHE A 490 -12.17 -0.60 -17.28
N SER A 491 -12.72 -1.82 -17.20
CA SER A 491 -13.74 -2.29 -18.15
C SER A 491 -15.01 -1.43 -18.09
N GLN A 492 -15.47 -1.04 -16.88
CA GLN A 492 -16.59 -0.11 -16.71
C GLN A 492 -16.30 1.26 -17.34
N MET A 493 -15.10 1.82 -17.12
CA MET A 493 -14.68 3.10 -17.69
C MET A 493 -14.64 3.08 -19.21
N ALA A 494 -14.12 2.02 -19.81
CA ALA A 494 -14.09 1.85 -21.26
C ALA A 494 -15.50 1.69 -21.83
N ALA A 495 -16.34 0.83 -21.22
CA ALA A 495 -17.72 0.61 -21.61
C ALA A 495 -18.58 1.88 -21.52
N GLU A 496 -18.43 2.67 -20.43
CA GLU A 496 -19.11 3.96 -20.26
C GLU A 496 -18.76 4.94 -21.38
N THR A 497 -17.47 5.08 -21.68
CA THR A 497 -17.00 6.04 -22.70
C THR A 497 -17.39 5.63 -24.12
N LEU A 498 -17.38 4.33 -24.40
CA LEU A 498 -17.76 3.76 -25.69
C LEU A 498 -19.27 3.57 -25.83
N HIS A 499 -20.05 3.81 -24.78
CA HIS A 499 -21.50 3.59 -24.72
C HIS A 499 -21.88 2.16 -25.17
N MET A 500 -21.22 1.15 -24.56
CA MET A 500 -21.47 -0.26 -24.85
C MET A 500 -21.65 -1.08 -23.58
N ASP A 501 -22.18 -2.29 -23.71
CA ASP A 501 -22.28 -3.23 -22.60
C ASP A 501 -20.87 -3.70 -22.17
N ILE A 502 -20.65 -3.84 -20.87
CA ILE A 502 -19.34 -4.27 -20.31
C ILE A 502 -18.92 -5.65 -20.80
N SER A 503 -19.85 -6.53 -21.14
CA SER A 503 -19.56 -7.87 -21.67
C SER A 503 -18.84 -7.85 -23.03
N ARG A 504 -18.87 -6.71 -23.72
CA ARG A 504 -18.14 -6.48 -24.97
C ARG A 504 -16.72 -5.92 -24.75
N VAL A 505 -16.30 -5.67 -23.50
CA VAL A 505 -14.96 -5.17 -23.18
C VAL A 505 -14.13 -6.31 -22.59
N HIS A 506 -13.13 -6.76 -23.31
CA HIS A 506 -12.22 -7.85 -22.91
C HIS A 506 -10.89 -7.26 -22.41
N ILE A 507 -10.72 -7.20 -21.10
CA ILE A 507 -9.46 -6.71 -20.51
C ILE A 507 -8.42 -7.82 -20.42
N VAL A 508 -7.15 -7.49 -20.70
CA VAL A 508 -6.00 -8.37 -20.50
C VAL A 508 -5.50 -8.22 -19.06
N THR A 509 -5.81 -9.22 -18.22
CA THR A 509 -5.45 -9.26 -16.78
C THR A 509 -4.00 -9.58 -16.50
N GLN A 510 -3.32 -10.27 -17.41
CA GLN A 510 -1.91 -10.61 -17.29
C GLN A 510 -1.05 -9.49 -17.87
N GLN A 511 -0.31 -8.77 -17.02
CA GLN A 511 0.65 -7.78 -17.49
C GLN A 511 1.93 -8.47 -17.95
N ASP A 512 2.46 -8.02 -19.08
CA ASP A 512 3.69 -8.46 -19.71
C ASP A 512 4.45 -7.23 -20.21
N THR A 513 5.65 -7.00 -19.71
CA THR A 513 6.42 -5.79 -20.01
C THR A 513 6.83 -5.65 -21.46
N ASP A 514 6.68 -6.69 -22.27
CA ASP A 514 6.92 -6.64 -23.72
C ASP A 514 5.67 -6.23 -24.51
N VAL A 515 4.47 -6.37 -23.95
CA VAL A 515 3.20 -6.23 -24.67
C VAL A 515 2.31 -5.13 -24.09
N THR A 516 2.21 -5.07 -22.77
CA THR A 516 1.33 -4.09 -22.12
C THR A 516 1.95 -2.69 -22.09
N PRO A 517 1.14 -1.63 -22.19
CA PRO A 517 1.61 -0.25 -22.04
C PRO A 517 2.33 -0.02 -20.71
N PHE A 518 3.22 0.96 -20.67
CA PHE A 518 3.94 1.30 -19.44
C PHE A 518 3.01 1.87 -18.37
N ASP A 519 3.18 1.38 -17.13
CA ASP A 519 2.57 1.93 -15.92
C ASP A 519 3.54 1.73 -14.75
N THR A 520 3.47 2.59 -13.76
CA THR A 520 4.35 2.52 -12.58
C THR A 520 3.86 1.50 -11.55
N GLY A 521 2.59 1.05 -11.62
CA GLY A 521 2.07 -0.05 -10.81
C GLY A 521 0.95 0.32 -9.83
N ALA A 522 0.57 -0.65 -8.98
CA ALA A 522 -0.51 -0.54 -8.00
C ALA A 522 0.01 -0.07 -6.64
N TYR A 523 -0.10 1.22 -6.36
CA TYR A 523 0.24 1.87 -5.09
C TYR A 523 -0.41 3.27 -5.00
N ALA A 524 -0.32 3.94 -3.85
CA ALA A 524 -0.80 5.31 -3.59
C ALA A 524 -2.25 5.56 -4.06
N SER A 525 -3.07 4.51 -4.11
CA SER A 525 -4.47 4.52 -4.59
C SER A 525 -4.66 5.25 -5.93
N ARG A 526 -3.64 5.17 -6.81
CA ARG A 526 -3.51 5.97 -8.04
C ARG A 526 -4.24 5.41 -9.26
N GLN A 527 -4.51 4.10 -9.30
CA GLN A 527 -4.87 3.44 -10.56
C GLN A 527 -6.16 3.96 -11.16
N SER A 528 -7.26 4.01 -10.42
CA SER A 528 -8.53 4.53 -10.94
C SER A 528 -8.46 6.02 -11.31
N PHE A 529 -7.53 6.77 -10.74
CA PHE A 529 -7.29 8.19 -11.02
C PHE A 529 -6.35 8.38 -12.22
N VAL A 530 -5.16 7.79 -12.20
CA VAL A 530 -4.12 7.99 -13.23
C VAL A 530 -4.36 7.10 -14.45
N THR A 531 -4.45 5.77 -14.24
CA THR A 531 -4.70 4.84 -15.34
C THR A 531 -6.13 5.00 -15.87
N GLY A 532 -7.10 5.28 -14.99
CA GLY A 532 -8.47 5.61 -15.42
C GLY A 532 -8.54 6.82 -16.35
N THR A 533 -7.69 7.84 -16.15
CA THR A 533 -7.56 8.97 -17.09
C THR A 533 -7.07 8.50 -18.46
N ALA A 534 -6.04 7.64 -18.50
CA ALA A 534 -5.52 7.08 -19.75
C ALA A 534 -6.56 6.20 -20.47
N VAL A 535 -7.30 5.35 -19.72
CA VAL A 535 -8.38 4.51 -20.28
C VAL A 535 -9.48 5.38 -20.88
N LYS A 536 -9.94 6.41 -20.16
CA LYS A 536 -10.98 7.34 -20.65
C LYS A 536 -10.55 8.03 -21.94
N GLU A 537 -9.35 8.60 -21.98
CA GLU A 537 -8.83 9.30 -23.16
C GLU A 537 -8.63 8.32 -24.34
N CYS A 538 -8.14 7.10 -24.07
CA CYS A 538 -7.95 6.08 -25.08
C CYS A 538 -9.29 5.62 -25.69
N ALA A 539 -10.31 5.41 -24.85
CA ALA A 539 -11.65 5.05 -25.30
C ALA A 539 -12.30 6.18 -26.12
N GLN A 540 -12.09 7.45 -25.74
CA GLN A 540 -12.55 8.60 -26.53
C GLN A 540 -11.89 8.64 -27.91
N GLN A 541 -10.56 8.39 -28.00
CA GLN A 541 -9.86 8.34 -29.28
C GLN A 541 -10.32 7.17 -30.15
N LEU A 542 -10.55 5.99 -29.56
CA LEU A 542 -11.10 4.85 -30.30
C LEU A 542 -12.52 5.15 -30.81
N LYS A 543 -13.38 5.72 -29.97
CA LYS A 543 -14.73 6.14 -30.35
C LYS A 543 -14.71 7.11 -31.54
N GLN A 544 -13.82 8.10 -31.50
CA GLN A 544 -13.66 9.04 -32.61
C GLN A 544 -13.24 8.33 -33.89
N LYS A 545 -12.28 7.43 -33.86
CA LYS A 545 -11.85 6.65 -35.05
C LYS A 545 -12.96 5.77 -35.61
N ILE A 546 -13.78 5.16 -34.74
CA ILE A 546 -14.96 4.38 -35.13
C ILE A 546 -15.94 5.29 -35.86
N LEU A 547 -16.27 6.47 -35.34
CA LEU A 547 -17.18 7.41 -35.95
C LEU A 547 -16.66 8.01 -37.28
N GLU A 548 -15.35 8.27 -37.36
CA GLU A 548 -14.68 8.71 -38.60
C GLU A 548 -14.75 7.63 -39.67
N TYR A 549 -14.50 6.37 -39.32
CA TYR A 549 -14.65 5.25 -40.25
C TYR A 549 -16.13 5.04 -40.67
N ALA A 550 -17.05 5.15 -39.73
CA ALA A 550 -18.49 5.08 -39.99
C ALA A 550 -18.98 6.08 -41.07
N ARG A 551 -18.38 7.29 -41.10
CA ARG A 551 -18.70 8.30 -42.13
C ARG A 551 -18.44 7.82 -43.56
N THR A 552 -17.51 6.89 -43.74
CA THR A 552 -17.21 6.31 -45.06
C THR A 552 -18.21 5.23 -45.49
N LEU A 553 -18.97 4.70 -44.53
CA LEU A 553 -19.93 3.61 -44.74
C LEU A 553 -21.38 4.08 -44.77
N VAL A 554 -21.72 5.10 -44.02
CA VAL A 554 -23.09 5.62 -43.92
C VAL A 554 -23.35 6.58 -45.08
N PRO A 555 -24.30 6.25 -45.99
CA PRO A 555 -24.58 7.09 -47.14
C PRO A 555 -25.37 8.34 -46.80
N GLY A 556 -25.20 9.40 -47.59
CA GLY A 556 -25.92 10.66 -47.48
C GLY A 556 -25.27 11.72 -46.60
N ASN A 557 -25.87 12.91 -46.52
CA ASN A 557 -25.46 13.97 -45.59
C ASN A 557 -26.07 13.66 -44.20
N VAL A 558 -25.23 13.21 -43.28
CA VAL A 558 -25.59 12.94 -41.89
C VAL A 558 -24.96 14.03 -41.03
N ASP A 559 -25.80 14.75 -40.29
CA ASP A 559 -25.31 15.84 -39.43
C ASP A 559 -24.56 15.30 -38.20
N ARG A 560 -25.07 14.19 -37.62
CA ARG A 560 -24.53 13.63 -36.37
C ARG A 560 -24.41 12.10 -36.45
N LEU A 561 -23.22 11.59 -36.16
CA LEU A 561 -22.98 10.17 -35.90
C LEU A 561 -22.68 9.96 -34.42
N GLU A 562 -23.28 8.92 -33.84
CA GLU A 562 -23.08 8.52 -32.45
C GLU A 562 -22.86 7.01 -32.35
N LEU A 563 -22.07 6.58 -31.38
CA LEU A 563 -21.95 5.17 -31.00
C LEU A 563 -22.78 4.95 -29.74
N GLU A 564 -23.79 4.09 -29.82
CA GLU A 564 -24.69 3.76 -28.72
C GLU A 564 -25.13 2.30 -28.79
N ASP A 565 -25.05 1.57 -27.70
CA ASP A 565 -25.45 0.16 -27.52
C ASP A 565 -25.02 -0.79 -28.66
N GLY A 566 -23.80 -0.60 -29.18
CA GLY A 566 -23.24 -1.41 -30.26
C GLY A 566 -23.76 -1.07 -31.65
N TYR A 567 -24.33 0.11 -31.84
CA TYR A 567 -24.77 0.65 -33.14
C TYR A 567 -24.20 2.03 -33.39
N ILE A 568 -23.91 2.31 -34.65
CA ILE A 568 -23.72 3.68 -35.11
C ILE A 568 -25.09 4.25 -35.43
N LEU A 569 -25.46 5.33 -34.76
CA LEU A 569 -26.67 6.09 -35.02
C LEU A 569 -26.32 7.24 -35.96
N ALA A 570 -27.13 7.39 -37.02
CA ALA A 570 -27.12 8.52 -37.92
C ALA A 570 -28.37 9.36 -37.63
N ASP A 571 -28.18 10.59 -37.16
CA ASP A 571 -29.26 11.50 -36.73
C ASP A 571 -30.28 10.83 -35.79
N GLY A 572 -29.75 10.04 -34.82
CA GLY A 572 -30.52 9.33 -33.80
C GLY A 572 -31.17 8.02 -34.24
N LYS A 573 -30.93 7.56 -35.48
CA LYS A 573 -31.44 6.27 -35.98
C LYS A 573 -30.33 5.27 -36.24
N PRO A 574 -30.51 3.98 -35.90
CA PRO A 574 -29.51 2.94 -36.21
C PRO A 574 -29.20 2.90 -37.71
N ALA A 575 -27.94 3.05 -38.07
CA ALA A 575 -27.44 3.04 -39.44
C ALA A 575 -26.64 1.79 -39.78
N ILE A 576 -25.75 1.36 -38.88
CA ILE A 576 -24.91 0.17 -39.05
C ILE A 576 -24.58 -0.41 -37.66
N SER A 577 -24.55 -1.73 -37.53
CA SER A 577 -24.06 -2.36 -36.30
C SER A 577 -22.54 -2.18 -36.14
N LEU A 578 -22.06 -2.16 -34.90
CA LEU A 578 -20.62 -2.07 -34.64
C LEU A 578 -19.91 -3.32 -35.15
N GLU A 579 -20.57 -4.48 -35.19
CA GLU A 579 -20.07 -5.73 -35.74
C GLU A 579 -19.85 -5.61 -37.27
N ASP A 580 -20.89 -5.14 -38.02
CA ASP A 580 -20.77 -4.96 -39.49
C ASP A 580 -19.70 -3.89 -39.81
N LEU A 581 -19.65 -2.80 -39.07
CA LEU A 581 -18.61 -1.79 -39.21
C LEU A 581 -17.20 -2.38 -38.94
N ALA A 582 -17.07 -3.19 -37.92
CA ALA A 582 -15.79 -3.85 -37.58
C ALA A 582 -15.37 -4.81 -38.68
N MET A 583 -16.30 -5.63 -39.22
CA MET A 583 -16.05 -6.53 -40.37
C MET A 583 -15.59 -5.74 -41.59
N GLU A 584 -16.27 -4.65 -41.94
CA GLU A 584 -15.84 -3.77 -43.03
C GLU A 584 -14.46 -3.16 -42.79
N SER A 585 -14.19 -2.71 -41.57
CA SER A 585 -12.90 -2.12 -41.25
C SER A 585 -11.72 -3.08 -41.38
N TYR A 586 -11.90 -4.36 -41.14
CA TYR A 586 -10.85 -5.38 -41.27
C TYR A 586 -10.71 -5.92 -42.69
N TYR A 587 -11.83 -6.10 -43.45
CA TYR A 587 -11.86 -6.94 -44.63
C TYR A 587 -12.28 -6.24 -45.90
N SER A 588 -12.63 -4.96 -45.86
CA SER A 588 -12.94 -4.19 -47.07
C SER A 588 -11.77 -4.14 -48.05
N LEU A 589 -11.99 -4.50 -49.30
CA LEU A 589 -10.92 -4.45 -50.33
C LEU A 589 -10.50 -3.02 -50.70
N SER A 590 -11.35 -2.04 -50.42
CA SER A 590 -11.14 -0.65 -50.81
C SER A 590 -10.76 0.27 -49.67
N ASN A 591 -11.12 -0.06 -48.41
CA ASN A 591 -10.97 0.85 -47.28
C ASN A 591 -10.70 0.09 -45.97
N SER A 592 -9.80 -0.91 -45.96
CA SER A 592 -9.47 -1.63 -44.73
C SER A 592 -8.63 -0.79 -43.78
N SER A 593 -8.99 -0.82 -42.48
CA SER A 593 -8.25 -0.14 -41.42
C SER A 593 -8.53 -0.81 -40.06
N VAL A 594 -7.51 -1.28 -39.38
CA VAL A 594 -7.65 -1.78 -38.01
C VAL A 594 -7.82 -0.62 -37.04
N LEU A 595 -8.99 -0.53 -36.41
CA LEU A 595 -9.33 0.58 -35.51
C LEU A 595 -8.75 0.33 -34.12
N THR A 596 -7.69 1.06 -33.79
CA THR A 596 -6.99 0.96 -32.49
C THR A 596 -6.59 2.35 -32.01
N ALA A 597 -6.56 2.51 -30.68
CA ALA A 597 -6.06 3.71 -30.02
C ALA A 597 -5.05 3.31 -28.96
N GLU A 598 -4.05 4.14 -28.73
CA GLU A 598 -3.06 3.97 -27.65
C GLU A 598 -2.75 5.35 -27.04
N VAL A 599 -2.78 5.42 -25.72
CA VAL A 599 -2.51 6.64 -24.95
C VAL A 599 -1.47 6.33 -23.89
N SER A 600 -0.48 7.22 -23.79
CA SER A 600 0.41 7.31 -22.62
C SER A 600 0.20 8.68 -21.99
N ARG A 601 -0.27 8.72 -20.75
CA ARG A 601 -0.68 9.95 -20.09
C ARG A 601 0.08 10.19 -18.79
N GLN A 602 0.79 11.30 -18.72
CA GLN A 602 1.30 11.85 -17.46
C GLN A 602 0.21 12.70 -16.79
N VAL A 603 -0.13 12.41 -15.55
CA VAL A 603 -1.09 13.17 -14.75
C VAL A 603 -0.34 14.06 -13.76
N LYS A 604 -0.45 15.39 -13.93
CA LYS A 604 0.23 16.41 -13.10
C LYS A 604 -0.74 17.10 -12.16
N LYS A 605 -1.61 16.32 -11.54
CA LYS A 605 -2.62 16.78 -10.56
C LYS A 605 -2.88 15.66 -9.56
N ASN A 606 -3.49 16.00 -8.46
CA ASN A 606 -3.97 15.07 -7.46
C ASN A 606 -5.24 15.59 -6.79
N THR A 607 -5.85 14.77 -5.97
CA THR A 607 -7.01 15.10 -5.17
C THR A 607 -6.84 14.52 -3.77
N VAL A 608 -7.64 14.97 -2.81
CA VAL A 608 -7.62 14.47 -1.43
C VAL A 608 -8.95 13.77 -1.14
N ALA A 609 -8.87 12.49 -0.84
CA ALA A 609 -9.96 11.76 -0.22
C ALA A 609 -9.96 12.04 1.28
N SER A 610 -11.13 12.13 1.89
CA SER A 610 -11.29 12.39 3.32
C SER A 610 -12.40 11.51 3.90
N GLY A 611 -12.46 11.43 5.22
CA GLY A 611 -13.50 10.68 5.89
C GLY A 611 -13.23 10.50 7.37
N CYS A 612 -14.05 9.64 7.99
CA CYS A 612 -13.98 9.38 9.42
C CYS A 612 -14.30 7.92 9.73
N CYS A 613 -13.93 7.52 10.94
CA CYS A 613 -14.39 6.29 11.59
C CYS A 613 -15.01 6.63 12.93
N PHE A 614 -16.15 6.01 13.23
CA PHE A 614 -16.74 5.99 14.55
C PHE A 614 -16.80 4.54 15.04
N ALA A 615 -16.47 4.33 16.30
CA ALA A 615 -16.45 3.00 16.91
C ALA A 615 -17.11 3.02 18.28
N GLU A 616 -17.87 1.97 18.57
CA GLU A 616 -18.37 1.64 19.92
C GLU A 616 -17.64 0.41 20.44
N VAL A 617 -17.14 0.48 21.66
CA VAL A 617 -16.45 -0.63 22.30
C VAL A 617 -17.04 -0.99 23.64
N GLU A 618 -16.88 -2.26 24.02
CA GLU A 618 -17.05 -2.76 25.37
C GLU A 618 -15.68 -3.20 25.90
N VAL A 619 -15.32 -2.72 27.08
CA VAL A 619 -14.04 -2.97 27.74
C VAL A 619 -14.27 -3.76 29.02
N ASP A 620 -13.71 -4.96 29.09
CA ASP A 620 -13.62 -5.75 30.32
C ASP A 620 -12.32 -5.38 31.06
N LEU A 621 -12.44 -4.69 32.17
CA LEU A 621 -11.29 -4.21 32.95
C LEU A 621 -10.49 -5.36 33.53
N LYS A 622 -11.14 -6.44 34.03
CA LYS A 622 -10.47 -7.58 34.67
C LYS A 622 -9.73 -8.47 33.71
N LEU A 623 -10.30 -8.66 32.53
CA LEU A 623 -9.67 -9.50 31.47
C LEU A 623 -8.74 -8.68 30.58
N GLY A 624 -8.74 -7.35 30.66
CA GLY A 624 -8.02 -6.49 29.72
C GLY A 624 -8.49 -6.76 28.29
N LYS A 625 -9.79 -6.91 28.06
CA LYS A 625 -10.34 -7.29 26.77
C LYS A 625 -11.19 -6.17 26.18
N ILE A 626 -11.00 -5.88 24.90
CA ILE A 626 -11.84 -4.98 24.12
C ILE A 626 -12.68 -5.84 23.16
N LYS A 627 -13.98 -5.53 23.11
CA LYS A 627 -14.88 -5.99 22.07
C LYS A 627 -15.39 -4.76 21.31
N VAL A 628 -15.13 -4.70 20.03
CA VAL A 628 -15.74 -3.70 19.15
C VAL A 628 -17.18 -4.14 18.91
N LEU A 629 -18.15 -3.32 19.31
CA LEU A 629 -19.57 -3.63 19.21
C LEU A 629 -20.16 -3.15 17.90
N ASP A 630 -19.76 -1.96 17.47
CA ASP A 630 -20.23 -1.32 16.24
C ASP A 630 -19.12 -0.43 15.68
N ILE A 631 -18.99 -0.37 14.34
CA ILE A 631 -17.97 0.45 13.70
C ILE A 631 -18.43 0.87 12.30
N VAL A 632 -18.30 2.14 12.00
CA VAL A 632 -18.60 2.71 10.68
C VAL A 632 -17.43 3.54 10.16
N ASN A 633 -17.06 3.31 8.89
CA ASN A 633 -16.20 4.20 8.15
C ASN A 633 -17.02 4.95 7.11
N VAL A 634 -16.95 6.28 7.14
CA VAL A 634 -17.61 7.16 6.16
C VAL A 634 -16.56 7.82 5.28
N HIS A 635 -16.69 7.69 3.97
CA HIS A 635 -15.69 8.11 2.99
C HIS A 635 -16.23 9.11 1.98
N ASP A 636 -15.52 10.22 1.77
CA ASP A 636 -15.57 11.00 0.53
C ASP A 636 -14.47 10.50 -0.41
N SER A 637 -14.84 9.58 -1.30
CA SER A 637 -13.99 9.04 -2.37
C SER A 637 -14.40 9.57 -3.76
N GLY A 638 -15.10 10.70 -3.78
CA GLY A 638 -15.69 11.24 -4.99
C GLY A 638 -16.84 10.35 -5.51
N THR A 639 -17.04 10.34 -6.81
CA THR A 639 -18.01 9.44 -7.44
C THR A 639 -17.58 7.98 -7.31
N LEU A 640 -18.45 7.12 -6.81
CA LEU A 640 -18.19 5.69 -6.72
C LEU A 640 -18.28 5.04 -8.11
N LEU A 641 -17.19 4.45 -8.55
CA LEU A 641 -17.13 3.78 -9.87
C LEU A 641 -17.90 2.47 -9.87
N ASN A 642 -17.78 1.70 -8.77
CA ASN A 642 -18.50 0.48 -8.49
C ASN A 642 -18.78 0.41 -6.98
N PRO A 643 -20.01 0.69 -6.53
CA PRO A 643 -20.35 0.78 -5.11
C PRO A 643 -20.04 -0.50 -4.30
N GLN A 644 -20.29 -1.68 -4.87
CA GLN A 644 -20.00 -2.96 -4.20
C GLN A 644 -18.50 -3.16 -3.98
N LEU A 645 -17.68 -2.91 -5.01
CA LEU A 645 -16.23 -3.03 -4.89
C LEU A 645 -15.66 -1.96 -3.95
N ALA A 646 -16.26 -0.77 -3.93
CA ALA A 646 -15.91 0.29 -2.99
C ALA A 646 -16.14 -0.15 -1.54
N ALA A 647 -17.33 -0.68 -1.23
CA ALA A 647 -17.64 -1.19 0.11
C ALA A 647 -16.68 -2.32 0.53
N MET A 648 -16.34 -3.24 -0.37
CA MET A 648 -15.36 -4.31 -0.11
C MET A 648 -13.97 -3.77 0.24
N GLN A 649 -13.52 -2.69 -0.42
CA GLN A 649 -12.26 -2.03 -0.07
C GLN A 649 -12.32 -1.41 1.32
N VAL A 650 -13.44 -0.81 1.69
CA VAL A 650 -13.65 -0.22 3.03
C VAL A 650 -13.62 -1.31 4.10
N HIS A 651 -14.38 -2.39 3.93
CA HIS A 651 -14.41 -3.51 4.89
C HIS A 651 -13.01 -4.11 5.11
N GLY A 652 -12.26 -4.38 4.01
CA GLY A 652 -10.90 -4.92 4.11
C GLY A 652 -9.92 -3.97 4.79
N GLY A 653 -10.07 -2.65 4.60
CA GLY A 653 -9.28 -1.64 5.29
C GLY A 653 -9.62 -1.51 6.77
N MET A 654 -10.91 -1.51 7.12
CA MET A 654 -11.40 -1.52 8.50
C MET A 654 -10.86 -2.73 9.27
N PHE A 655 -10.94 -3.93 8.68
CA PHE A 655 -10.40 -5.15 9.27
C PHE A 655 -8.91 -5.01 9.64
N MET A 656 -8.08 -4.52 8.69
CA MET A 656 -6.66 -4.25 8.97
C MET A 656 -6.47 -3.20 10.07
N GLY A 657 -7.26 -2.12 10.05
CA GLY A 657 -7.18 -1.04 11.04
C GLY A 657 -7.58 -1.47 12.44
N ILE A 658 -8.58 -2.35 12.57
CA ILE A 658 -8.99 -2.93 13.85
C ILE A 658 -7.86 -3.81 14.40
N GLY A 659 -7.35 -4.76 13.60
CA GLY A 659 -6.22 -5.62 14.00
C GLY A 659 -5.00 -4.80 14.42
N TYR A 660 -4.67 -3.74 13.70
CA TYR A 660 -3.59 -2.80 14.04
C TYR A 660 -3.80 -2.13 15.40
N GLY A 661 -5.05 -1.80 15.74
CA GLY A 661 -5.41 -1.17 17.02
C GLY A 661 -5.42 -2.10 18.21
N VAL A 662 -5.78 -3.39 18.04
CA VAL A 662 -6.11 -4.25 19.18
C VAL A 662 -5.24 -5.48 19.36
N SER A 663 -4.61 -6.05 18.28
CA SER A 663 -3.98 -7.37 18.40
C SER A 663 -2.67 -7.55 17.63
N GLU A 664 -2.48 -6.90 16.49
CA GLU A 664 -1.38 -7.19 15.60
C GLU A 664 -0.06 -6.51 16.01
N GLN A 665 0.96 -7.30 16.24
CA GLN A 665 2.32 -6.84 16.52
C GLN A 665 3.33 -7.94 16.18
N LEU A 666 4.35 -7.62 15.40
CA LEU A 666 5.55 -8.45 15.26
C LEU A 666 6.51 -8.11 16.40
N LEU A 667 6.70 -9.07 17.30
CA LEU A 667 7.58 -8.93 18.47
C LEU A 667 9.02 -9.21 18.07
N ILE A 668 9.92 -8.30 18.43
CA ILE A 668 11.36 -8.43 18.18
C ILE A 668 12.09 -8.55 19.52
N ASP A 669 12.93 -9.57 19.65
CA ASP A 669 13.83 -9.70 20.79
C ASP A 669 14.90 -8.60 20.76
N GLU A 670 14.96 -7.77 21.81
CA GLU A 670 15.83 -6.60 21.84
C GLU A 670 17.33 -6.94 21.86
N LYS A 671 17.69 -8.16 22.30
CA LYS A 671 19.09 -8.58 22.42
C LYS A 671 19.61 -9.21 21.15
N THR A 672 18.77 -9.97 20.46
CA THR A 672 19.17 -10.76 19.30
C THR A 672 18.65 -10.22 17.97
N GLY A 673 17.66 -9.31 17.98
CA GLY A 673 16.95 -8.83 16.79
C GLY A 673 16.01 -9.86 16.16
N ARG A 674 15.83 -11.03 16.82
CA ARG A 674 15.03 -12.13 16.29
C ARG A 674 13.54 -11.84 16.41
N PRO A 675 12.74 -12.02 15.35
CA PRO A 675 11.28 -12.07 15.46
C PRO A 675 10.82 -13.26 16.32
N LEU A 676 9.96 -12.99 17.32
CA LEU A 676 9.50 -14.00 18.29
C LEU A 676 8.21 -14.70 17.90
N ASN A 677 7.37 -14.04 17.09
CA ASN A 677 6.04 -14.52 16.68
C ASN A 677 5.86 -14.43 15.15
N GLY A 678 6.85 -14.90 14.40
CA GLY A 678 6.88 -14.85 12.94
C GLY A 678 6.05 -15.94 12.25
N THR A 679 4.94 -16.41 12.83
CA THR A 679 4.02 -17.40 12.26
C THR A 679 2.58 -16.97 12.46
N LEU A 680 1.65 -17.44 11.62
CA LEU A 680 0.20 -17.17 11.80
C LEU A 680 -0.40 -17.84 13.06
N LEU A 681 0.33 -18.76 13.70
CA LEU A 681 -0.08 -19.32 14.97
C LEU A 681 0.12 -18.31 16.12
N ASP A 682 1.22 -17.60 16.12
CA ASP A 682 1.65 -16.71 17.21
C ASP A 682 1.34 -15.24 16.93
N TYR A 683 1.38 -14.82 15.68
CA TYR A 683 0.96 -13.48 15.25
C TYR A 683 -0.57 -13.40 15.23
N LYS A 684 -1.13 -12.51 16.04
CA LYS A 684 -2.58 -12.49 16.31
C LYS A 684 -3.33 -11.59 15.33
N MET A 685 -3.53 -12.07 14.12
CA MET A 685 -4.55 -11.50 13.24
C MET A 685 -5.94 -11.73 13.81
N MET A 686 -6.83 -10.81 13.56
CA MET A 686 -8.26 -11.00 13.86
C MET A 686 -8.84 -12.15 13.03
N THR A 687 -9.81 -12.84 13.60
CA THR A 687 -10.60 -13.88 12.93
C THR A 687 -12.01 -13.37 12.65
N MET A 688 -12.81 -14.14 11.92
CA MET A 688 -14.23 -13.82 11.70
C MET A 688 -15.02 -13.70 13.02
N MET A 689 -14.58 -14.42 14.08
CA MET A 689 -15.23 -14.38 15.39
C MET A 689 -14.89 -13.13 16.19
N ASP A 690 -13.79 -12.47 15.86
CA ASP A 690 -13.32 -11.23 16.51
C ASP A 690 -13.81 -9.97 15.77
N THR A 691 -14.28 -10.14 14.53
CA THR A 691 -14.67 -9.03 13.66
C THR A 691 -16.12 -8.64 13.91
N PRO A 692 -16.41 -7.35 14.22
CA PRO A 692 -17.78 -6.85 14.29
C PRO A 692 -18.41 -6.76 12.89
N ASP A 693 -19.69 -6.42 12.83
CA ASP A 693 -20.30 -5.97 11.59
C ASP A 693 -19.59 -4.68 11.12
N LEU A 694 -19.11 -4.71 9.88
CA LEU A 694 -18.36 -3.60 9.29
C LEU A 694 -19.30 -2.77 8.42
N THR A 695 -19.51 -1.50 8.78
CA THR A 695 -20.35 -0.60 8.00
C THR A 695 -19.52 0.37 7.18
N ALA A 696 -19.78 0.41 5.88
CA ALA A 696 -19.17 1.33 4.91
C ALA A 696 -20.23 2.32 4.42
N GLU A 697 -20.00 3.61 4.66
CA GLU A 697 -20.86 4.70 4.22
C GLU A 697 -20.08 5.67 3.32
N PHE A 698 -20.77 6.34 2.43
CA PHE A 698 -20.15 7.22 1.45
C PHE A 698 -20.85 8.57 1.37
N VAL A 699 -20.05 9.60 1.12
CA VAL A 699 -20.44 10.92 0.69
C VAL A 699 -19.89 11.09 -0.72
N GLU A 700 -20.78 11.19 -1.72
CA GLU A 700 -20.37 11.28 -3.11
C GLU A 700 -20.31 12.74 -3.57
N LEU A 701 -19.11 13.27 -3.70
CA LEU A 701 -18.85 14.58 -4.29
C LEU A 701 -18.06 14.40 -5.59
N ASN A 702 -18.69 14.73 -6.73
CA ASN A 702 -18.05 14.63 -8.03
C ASN A 702 -16.82 15.54 -8.11
N ASP A 703 -15.62 14.96 -7.99
CA ASP A 703 -14.38 15.72 -7.99
C ASP A 703 -13.92 16.05 -9.42
N PRO A 704 -13.70 17.32 -9.77
CA PRO A 704 -13.34 17.72 -11.12
C PRO A 704 -11.96 17.23 -11.58
N MET A 705 -11.11 16.75 -10.65
CA MET A 705 -9.79 16.23 -10.98
C MET A 705 -9.80 14.78 -11.42
N GLY A 706 -10.73 13.96 -10.90
CA GLY A 706 -10.85 12.55 -11.25
C GLY A 706 -11.48 12.33 -12.64
N PRO A 707 -11.12 11.26 -13.36
CA PRO A 707 -11.62 11.02 -14.72
C PRO A 707 -13.15 10.86 -14.82
N TYR A 708 -13.79 10.42 -13.76
CA TYR A 708 -15.24 10.32 -13.60
C TYR A 708 -15.69 10.86 -12.25
N GLY A 709 -14.94 11.82 -11.71
CA GLY A 709 -15.23 12.41 -10.40
C GLY A 709 -14.75 11.61 -9.20
N ASN A 710 -13.94 10.55 -9.41
CA ASN A 710 -13.45 9.68 -8.36
C ASN A 710 -12.20 10.22 -7.65
N LYS A 711 -12.01 9.77 -6.41
CA LYS A 711 -10.82 9.97 -5.57
C LYS A 711 -10.25 8.62 -5.10
N ALA A 712 -9.19 8.67 -4.28
CA ALA A 712 -8.59 7.48 -3.67
C ALA A 712 -9.57 6.72 -2.77
N LEU A 713 -9.51 5.38 -2.81
CA LEU A 713 -10.25 4.50 -1.89
C LEU A 713 -9.45 3.26 -1.46
N GLY A 714 -8.40 2.89 -2.18
CA GLY A 714 -7.67 1.64 -1.89
C GLY A 714 -6.99 1.61 -0.51
N GLU A 715 -6.36 2.70 -0.10
CA GLU A 715 -5.58 2.80 1.14
C GLU A 715 -6.31 3.51 2.29
N PRO A 716 -7.09 4.57 2.05
CA PRO A 716 -7.76 5.33 3.11
C PRO A 716 -8.50 4.50 4.16
N PRO A 717 -9.22 3.43 3.83
CA PRO A 717 -10.01 2.68 4.81
C PRO A 717 -9.20 2.03 5.95
N ALA A 718 -7.90 1.84 5.77
CA ALA A 718 -7.03 1.25 6.80
C ALA A 718 -6.54 2.29 7.85
N ILE A 719 -6.92 3.56 7.69
CA ILE A 719 -6.31 4.65 8.45
C ILE A 719 -7.01 4.90 9.80
N PRO A 720 -8.34 5.15 9.87
CA PRO A 720 -8.96 5.75 11.05
C PRO A 720 -9.42 4.76 12.13
N SER A 721 -9.48 3.44 11.86
CA SER A 721 -10.11 2.49 12.80
C SER A 721 -9.33 2.34 14.11
N ALA A 722 -8.00 2.26 14.07
CA ALA A 722 -7.19 2.10 15.29
C ALA A 722 -7.31 3.28 16.25
N PRO A 723 -7.18 4.56 15.83
CA PRO A 723 -7.39 5.68 16.74
C PRO A 723 -8.86 5.82 17.20
N ALA A 724 -9.84 5.52 16.36
CA ALA A 724 -11.25 5.55 16.77
C ALA A 724 -11.53 4.58 17.92
N ILE A 725 -10.99 3.35 17.86
CA ILE A 725 -11.11 2.36 18.94
C ILE A 725 -10.37 2.83 20.20
N ARG A 726 -9.13 3.35 20.07
CA ARG A 726 -8.39 3.91 21.21
C ARG A 726 -9.17 5.04 21.90
N ASN A 727 -9.80 5.92 21.14
CA ASN A 727 -10.59 7.03 21.63
C ASN A 727 -11.90 6.55 22.29
N ALA A 728 -12.50 5.46 21.79
CA ALA A 728 -13.62 4.80 22.46
C ALA A 728 -13.22 4.19 23.81
N VAL A 729 -12.01 3.61 23.91
CA VAL A 729 -11.47 3.12 25.20
C VAL A 729 -11.19 4.27 26.17
N LEU A 730 -10.67 5.40 25.68
CA LEU A 730 -10.54 6.62 26.51
C LEU A 730 -11.89 7.05 27.08
N HIS A 731 -12.93 7.08 26.27
CA HIS A 731 -14.28 7.43 26.75
C HIS A 731 -14.84 6.42 27.76
N ALA A 732 -14.61 5.11 27.55
CA ALA A 732 -15.09 4.05 28.46
C ALA A 732 -14.40 4.07 29.82
N THR A 733 -13.10 4.39 29.84
CA THR A 733 -12.25 4.14 31.03
C THR A 733 -11.62 5.40 31.63
N GLY A 734 -11.60 6.51 30.89
CA GLY A 734 -10.86 7.72 31.27
C GLY A 734 -9.34 7.60 31.00
N ILE A 735 -8.87 6.51 30.39
CA ILE A 735 -7.44 6.26 30.18
C ILE A 735 -7.10 6.40 28.71
N GLY A 736 -6.25 7.37 28.39
CA GLY A 736 -5.68 7.59 27.06
C GLY A 736 -4.42 6.77 26.83
N PHE A 737 -4.54 5.59 26.21
CA PHE A 737 -3.36 4.79 25.85
C PHE A 737 -2.58 5.48 24.72
N SER A 738 -1.26 5.53 24.88
CA SER A 738 -0.34 6.17 23.93
C SER A 738 0.36 5.18 22.99
N GLU A 739 0.10 3.90 23.13
CA GLU A 739 0.71 2.83 22.34
C GLU A 739 -0.33 1.78 21.92
N ILE A 740 -0.29 1.34 20.68
CA ILE A 740 -1.05 0.22 20.12
C ILE A 740 -0.11 -0.93 19.74
N PRO A 741 -0.63 -2.18 19.60
CA PRO A 741 -2.01 -2.60 19.81
C PRO A 741 -2.42 -2.57 21.31
N LEU A 742 -3.70 -2.41 21.58
CA LEU A 742 -4.28 -2.41 22.91
C LEU A 742 -4.41 -3.86 23.43
N THR A 743 -3.26 -4.51 23.66
CA THR A 743 -3.22 -5.90 24.11
C THR A 743 -3.76 -6.04 25.54
N PRO A 744 -4.22 -7.26 25.92
CA PRO A 744 -4.68 -7.52 27.29
C PRO A 744 -3.68 -7.09 28.36
N GLN A 745 -2.40 -7.37 28.19
CA GLN A 745 -1.35 -6.97 29.13
C GLN A 745 -1.26 -5.45 29.27
N ARG A 746 -1.21 -4.72 28.12
CA ARG A 746 -1.12 -3.25 28.13
C ARG A 746 -2.36 -2.60 28.78
N LEU A 747 -3.53 -3.16 28.55
CA LEU A 747 -4.78 -2.70 29.16
C LEU A 747 -4.76 -2.91 30.68
N ILE A 748 -4.43 -4.12 31.16
CA ILE A 748 -4.35 -4.45 32.59
C ILE A 748 -3.33 -3.56 33.30
N ASP A 749 -2.15 -3.39 32.72
CA ASP A 749 -1.10 -2.52 33.28
C ASP A 749 -1.59 -1.06 33.41
N GLY A 750 -2.29 -0.56 32.37
CA GLY A 750 -2.90 0.77 32.38
C GLY A 750 -4.01 0.91 33.43
N PHE A 751 -4.90 -0.06 33.53
CA PHE A 751 -6.00 -0.07 34.49
C PHE A 751 -5.49 -0.17 35.93
N THR A 752 -4.53 -1.03 36.20
CA THR A 752 -3.85 -1.15 37.49
C THR A 752 -3.19 0.17 37.90
N LYS A 753 -2.40 0.76 36.99
CA LYS A 753 -1.75 2.06 37.23
C LYS A 753 -2.74 3.19 37.55
N ALA A 754 -3.89 3.16 36.92
CA ALA A 754 -4.96 4.14 37.15
C ALA A 754 -5.86 3.83 38.36
N GLY A 755 -5.66 2.69 39.05
CA GLY A 755 -6.44 2.27 40.19
C GLY A 755 -7.89 1.86 39.85
N LEU A 756 -8.12 1.38 38.60
CA LEU A 756 -9.43 0.87 38.20
C LEU A 756 -9.61 -0.61 38.56
N ILE A 757 -8.52 -1.34 38.75
CA ILE A 757 -8.44 -2.75 39.18
C ILE A 757 -7.31 -2.94 40.17
#